data_edc0512db54a63c3f33693ff7f6a3b8d
#
_entry.id   edc0512db54a63c3f33693ff7f6a3b8d
#
_cell.length_a   1.000
_cell.length_b   1.000
_cell.length_c   1.000
_cell.angle_alpha   90.00
_cell.angle_beta   90.00
_cell.angle_gamma   90.00
#
_symmetry.space_group_name_H-M   'P 1'
#
loop_
_entity.id
_entity.type
_entity.pdbx_description
1 polymer ?
#
loop_
_entity_poly.entity_id
_entity_poly.type
_entity_poly.pdbx_seq_one_letter_code
_entity_poly.pdbx_strand_id
1 'polypeptide(L)'
;MTGRFPIEDVSPVVSCGRYPAKAVVDEPVPVSARAYREGHDALGCNVVWAGPDGASRPFTRMRPGEPGQDGWHATITPDAVGSWTFSVEAFQDPYLTWQNAVTKKIAAGQGPEDLANDLAEGTRVLAAARGLVPTADRPRVADALTALVDTDLPLAQRVDPALALADLLWEHPVRELVTAGDTYTIWVDRKRALYSAWYEFFPRSEGAVGGRSGTFATATERLPGVAAMGFDVLYLPPIHPIGRVNRKGPNNALTAGPTDVGSPWAIGAAEGGHDTIHPDLGTPADFRAFIQAAAAQGLEVAMDLALQCAPDHPWVTEHPEWFTTRADGSIAYAENPPKKYQDIYPVNFDNDPEGIRAEVLRVVLHWVGEGIRIFRVDNPHTKPFDFWHWLIAEVKAVDPDVLFLAEAFTRPAIMHGLGKIGFTQSYTYFTWRTTAAEMRAYCEELIEAADYMRPNFWPNTPDILHESLQHGGPPMFKIRAVLAALLSPSWGLYAGFELFEHVARPGAEEYLDNEKYELRPRDWAAAEAQGRSLAPFLTTLNRVRRDNPALHQLRNLRFHEIDNPALLCWSKHDPETGNTVIVICSFDPRTVQWGNTTLDMPELGFDWHERFTVHDELTGTSYDWGQRNAVRLDPYLQPAHVLTVRRPTPPTQPQPAGAEPADLTVAEVPDDLSGGTAPTTPATTTPATTTPATVASRLSAARSAAARSSRSAPTAPAPKDDRWTS
;
A
#
# COMPACT_ATOMS: atom_id res chain seq x y z
N MET A 1 22.04 23.07 15.54
CA MET A 1 23.51 22.88 15.74
C MET A 1 23.84 21.51 15.20
N THR A 2 24.83 21.41 14.34
CA THR A 2 25.39 20.11 13.95
C THR A 2 25.90 19.43 15.23
N GLY A 3 25.45 18.21 15.50
CA GLY A 3 25.99 17.41 16.59
C GLY A 3 27.45 17.05 16.39
N ARG A 4 27.96 16.12 17.19
CA ARG A 4 29.37 15.67 17.10
C ARG A 4 29.64 14.99 15.74
N PHE A 5 28.66 14.26 15.21
CA PHE A 5 28.75 13.58 13.91
C PHE A 5 27.70 14.14 12.96
N PRO A 6 28.07 14.50 11.70
CA PRO A 6 27.10 14.84 10.67
C PRO A 6 26.19 13.66 10.36
N ILE A 7 24.88 13.95 10.23
CA ILE A 7 23.86 13.01 9.75
C ILE A 7 23.10 13.73 8.65
N GLU A 8 23.14 13.19 7.44
CA GLU A 8 22.63 13.83 6.22
C GLU A 8 21.85 12.81 5.38
N ASP A 9 21.11 13.29 4.39
CA ASP A 9 20.40 12.50 3.39
C ASP A 9 19.52 11.37 3.99
N VAL A 10 18.84 11.68 5.12
CA VAL A 10 17.95 10.72 5.78
C VAL A 10 16.76 10.41 4.88
N SER A 11 16.45 9.12 4.72
CA SER A 11 15.27 8.62 4.00
C SER A 11 14.56 7.55 4.85
N PRO A 12 13.20 7.45 4.78
CA PRO A 12 12.29 8.21 3.94
C PRO A 12 11.94 9.58 4.52
N VAL A 13 12.11 10.66 3.75
CA VAL A 13 11.76 12.02 4.15
C VAL A 13 11.00 12.73 3.03
N VAL A 14 9.73 13.01 3.24
CA VAL A 14 8.86 13.59 2.23
C VAL A 14 8.84 15.12 2.33
N SER A 15 9.26 15.80 1.26
CA SER A 15 9.28 17.28 1.16
C SER A 15 9.96 17.93 2.39
N CYS A 16 11.18 17.49 2.70
CA CYS A 16 11.98 17.96 3.85
C CYS A 16 11.26 17.77 5.20
N GLY A 17 10.50 16.68 5.36
CA GLY A 17 9.77 16.36 6.59
C GLY A 17 8.44 17.09 6.77
N ARG A 18 7.99 17.84 5.74
CA ARG A 18 6.70 18.55 5.78
C ARG A 18 5.50 17.61 5.84
N TYR A 19 5.60 16.46 5.19
CA TYR A 19 4.57 15.43 5.14
C TYR A 19 5.13 14.12 5.68
N PRO A 20 4.30 13.26 6.31
CA PRO A 20 4.74 11.94 6.72
C PRO A 20 5.06 11.07 5.51
N ALA A 21 6.08 10.23 5.64
CA ALA A 21 6.23 9.08 4.76
C ALA A 21 5.09 8.08 5.02
N LYS A 22 4.87 7.13 4.10
CA LYS A 22 3.81 6.13 4.19
C LYS A 22 4.37 4.73 4.38
N ALA A 23 3.70 3.98 5.24
CA ALA A 23 3.86 2.54 5.36
C ALA A 23 2.50 1.88 5.62
N VAL A 24 2.46 0.55 5.56
CA VAL A 24 1.37 -0.24 6.12
C VAL A 24 1.91 -1.13 7.25
N VAL A 25 1.00 -1.65 8.05
CA VAL A 25 1.33 -2.63 9.10
C VAL A 25 2.09 -3.81 8.48
N ASP A 26 3.21 -4.19 9.10
CA ASP A 26 4.12 -5.24 8.67
C ASP A 26 4.82 -4.99 7.30
N GLU A 27 4.85 -3.74 6.81
CA GLU A 27 5.65 -3.38 5.64
C GLU A 27 7.10 -3.12 6.08
N PRO A 28 8.10 -3.79 5.45
CA PRO A 28 9.49 -3.46 5.64
C PRO A 28 9.81 -2.08 5.04
N VAL A 29 10.05 -1.09 5.90
CA VAL A 29 10.37 0.28 5.48
C VAL A 29 11.89 0.47 5.49
N PRO A 30 12.54 0.67 4.33
CA PRO A 30 13.95 0.95 4.28
C PRO A 30 14.23 2.34 4.85
N VAL A 31 15.19 2.42 5.78
CA VAL A 31 15.72 3.67 6.32
C VAL A 31 17.18 3.78 5.93
N SER A 32 17.56 4.91 5.35
CA SER A 32 18.95 5.20 5.01
C SER A 32 19.37 6.57 5.50
N ALA A 33 20.66 6.74 5.67
CA ALA A 33 21.27 8.04 5.99
C ALA A 33 22.73 8.05 5.51
N ARG A 34 23.30 9.23 5.38
CA ARG A 34 24.74 9.41 5.28
C ARG A 34 25.26 9.93 6.62
N ALA A 35 26.24 9.23 7.22
CA ALA A 35 26.86 9.67 8.46
C ALA A 35 28.35 9.36 8.44
N TYR A 36 29.16 10.31 8.88
CA TYR A 36 30.61 10.23 8.81
C TYR A 36 31.31 10.94 9.97
N ARG A 37 32.60 10.66 10.14
CA ARG A 37 33.46 11.28 11.12
C ARG A 37 34.86 11.47 10.57
N GLU A 38 35.63 12.31 11.22
CA GLU A 38 37.08 12.45 11.00
C GLU A 38 37.85 11.28 11.65
N GLY A 39 39.08 11.04 11.15
CA GLY A 39 39.99 10.05 11.73
C GLY A 39 39.67 8.62 11.33
N HIS A 40 40.09 7.66 12.16
CA HIS A 40 40.03 6.22 11.85
C HIS A 40 39.18 5.40 12.82
N ASP A 41 38.60 6.05 13.83
CA ASP A 41 37.74 5.37 14.78
C ASP A 41 36.42 4.98 14.11
N ALA A 42 35.84 3.90 14.55
CA ALA A 42 34.57 3.41 14.03
C ALA A 42 33.39 4.27 14.45
N LEU A 43 32.51 4.53 13.49
CA LEU A 43 31.20 5.11 13.69
C LEU A 43 30.15 4.00 13.71
N GLY A 44 29.12 4.16 14.51
CA GLY A 44 27.93 3.34 14.49
C GLY A 44 26.70 4.21 14.26
N CYS A 45 25.68 3.66 13.61
CA CYS A 45 24.39 4.31 13.42
C CYS A 45 23.24 3.40 13.81
N ASN A 46 22.16 3.99 14.34
CA ASN A 46 20.92 3.30 14.67
C ASN A 46 19.72 4.10 14.18
N VAL A 47 18.63 3.41 13.87
CA VAL A 47 17.30 4.00 13.77
C VAL A 47 16.64 3.92 15.16
N VAL A 48 16.29 5.07 15.71
CA VAL A 48 15.49 5.20 16.93
C VAL A 48 14.06 5.54 16.51
N TRP A 49 13.07 4.79 16.97
CA TRP A 49 11.70 4.93 16.51
C TRP A 49 10.68 4.65 17.61
N ALA A 50 9.49 5.23 17.46
CA ALA A 50 8.41 5.12 18.44
C ALA A 50 7.05 4.94 17.73
N GLY A 51 6.18 4.15 18.34
CA GLY A 51 4.86 3.84 17.84
C GLY A 51 3.81 4.93 18.11
N PRO A 52 2.57 4.74 17.60
CA PRO A 52 1.47 5.69 17.82
C PRO A 52 1.03 5.81 19.28
N ASP A 53 1.43 4.87 20.12
CA ASP A 53 1.28 4.87 21.57
C ASP A 53 2.29 5.77 22.29
N GLY A 54 3.25 6.36 21.55
CA GLY A 54 4.37 7.14 22.08
C GLY A 54 5.47 6.30 22.72
N ALA A 55 5.33 4.95 22.73
CA ALA A 55 6.33 4.08 23.30
C ALA A 55 7.49 3.86 22.32
N SER A 56 8.71 4.06 22.81
CA SER A 56 9.91 3.73 22.03
C SER A 56 10.00 2.24 21.77
N ARG A 57 10.34 1.89 20.56
CA ARG A 57 10.71 0.52 20.18
C ARG A 57 12.22 0.31 20.39
N PRO A 58 12.72 -0.93 20.49
CA PRO A 58 14.15 -1.18 20.43
C PRO A 58 14.74 -0.52 19.19
N PHE A 59 15.89 0.13 19.33
CA PHE A 59 16.55 0.70 18.15
C PHE A 59 16.94 -0.39 17.16
N THR A 60 16.96 -0.03 15.88
CA THR A 60 17.42 -0.92 14.81
C THR A 60 18.82 -0.50 14.37
N ARG A 61 19.80 -1.40 14.49
CA ARG A 61 21.17 -1.16 14.09
C ARG A 61 21.25 -0.96 12.57
N MET A 62 21.89 0.13 12.13
CA MET A 62 22.15 0.37 10.71
C MET A 62 23.46 -0.29 10.28
N ARG A 63 23.45 -0.87 9.09
CA ARG A 63 24.63 -1.45 8.45
C ARG A 63 25.29 -0.43 7.51
N PRO A 64 26.63 -0.39 7.43
CA PRO A 64 27.30 0.44 6.44
C PRO A 64 26.99 -0.08 5.04
N GLY A 65 26.81 0.86 4.10
CA GLY A 65 26.69 0.59 2.68
C GLY A 65 28.04 0.37 1.99
N GLU A 66 28.10 0.72 0.72
CA GLU A 66 29.33 0.57 -0.07
C GLU A 66 30.50 1.34 0.54
N PRO A 67 31.70 0.71 0.61
CA PRO A 67 32.88 1.36 1.16
C PRO A 67 33.20 2.71 0.49
N GLY A 68 33.41 3.73 1.30
CA GLY A 68 33.79 5.08 0.84
C GLY A 68 32.61 5.98 0.45
N GLN A 69 31.37 5.53 0.64
CA GLN A 69 30.17 6.35 0.40
C GLN A 69 29.52 6.89 1.67
N ASP A 70 29.98 6.47 2.85
CA ASP A 70 29.45 6.86 4.16
C ASP A 70 27.93 6.64 4.34
N GLY A 71 27.35 5.77 3.52
CA GLY A 71 25.95 5.39 3.56
C GLY A 71 25.67 4.38 4.66
N TRP A 72 24.50 4.48 5.30
CA TRP A 72 24.00 3.59 6.33
C TRP A 72 22.58 3.17 6.02
N HIS A 73 22.25 1.89 6.25
CA HIS A 73 20.96 1.30 5.88
C HIS A 73 20.42 0.42 7.01
N ALA A 74 19.11 0.49 7.21
CA ALA A 74 18.35 -0.41 8.08
C ALA A 74 16.94 -0.59 7.53
N THR A 75 16.21 -1.54 8.07
CA THR A 75 14.78 -1.72 7.80
C THR A 75 14.03 -1.70 9.13
N ILE A 76 12.93 -0.95 9.20
CA ILE A 76 12.00 -0.97 10.33
C ILE A 76 10.66 -1.51 9.85
N THR A 77 9.95 -2.24 10.71
CA THR A 77 8.68 -2.88 10.36
C THR A 77 7.62 -2.47 11.39
N PRO A 78 6.83 -1.42 11.11
CA PRO A 78 5.78 -0.96 12.01
C PRO A 78 4.69 -2.00 12.21
N ASP A 79 4.26 -2.21 13.45
CA ASP A 79 3.32 -3.27 13.86
C ASP A 79 1.89 -2.77 14.14
N ALA A 80 1.63 -1.47 14.03
CA ALA A 80 0.35 -0.87 14.32
C ALA A 80 0.00 0.31 13.39
N VAL A 81 -1.30 0.51 13.14
CA VAL A 81 -1.83 1.67 12.40
C VAL A 81 -1.66 2.95 13.22
N GLY A 82 -1.28 4.04 12.56
CA GLY A 82 -1.19 5.36 13.15
C GLY A 82 0.11 6.10 12.82
N SER A 83 0.37 7.18 13.57
CA SER A 83 1.53 8.03 13.37
C SER A 83 2.74 7.47 14.12
N TRP A 84 3.78 7.11 13.41
CA TRP A 84 5.07 6.68 13.91
C TRP A 84 6.10 7.78 13.76
N THR A 85 7.11 7.79 14.62
CA THR A 85 8.26 8.69 14.48
C THR A 85 9.55 7.89 14.40
N PHE A 86 10.52 8.40 13.64
CA PHE A 86 11.86 7.85 13.61
C PHE A 86 12.90 8.95 13.51
N SER A 87 14.11 8.65 13.96
CA SER A 87 15.30 9.46 13.78
C SER A 87 16.52 8.55 13.59
N VAL A 88 17.57 9.06 12.98
CA VAL A 88 18.87 8.37 12.92
C VAL A 88 19.76 8.95 13.98
N GLU A 89 20.41 8.10 14.78
CA GLU A 89 21.49 8.51 15.67
C GLU A 89 22.82 7.98 15.17
N ALA A 90 23.87 8.76 15.33
CA ALA A 90 25.25 8.36 15.07
C ALA A 90 26.08 8.45 16.35
N PHE A 91 27.01 7.52 16.55
CA PHE A 91 27.79 7.44 17.78
C PHE A 91 29.18 6.85 17.51
N GLN A 92 30.14 7.18 18.36
CA GLN A 92 31.41 6.48 18.39
C GLN A 92 31.20 5.07 18.92
N ASP A 93 31.71 4.08 18.18
CA ASP A 93 31.69 2.67 18.58
C ASP A 93 33.06 2.23 19.08
N PRO A 94 33.30 2.26 20.40
CA PRO A 94 34.62 1.91 20.97
C PRO A 94 34.97 0.45 20.76
N TYR A 95 33.99 -0.46 20.77
CA TYR A 95 34.26 -1.88 20.56
C TYR A 95 34.72 -2.14 19.13
N LEU A 96 34.02 -1.62 18.14
CA LEU A 96 34.37 -1.79 16.73
C LEU A 96 35.72 -1.10 16.43
N THR A 97 35.99 0.06 17.02
CA THR A 97 37.29 0.74 16.95
C THR A 97 38.41 -0.16 17.49
N TRP A 98 38.23 -0.69 18.67
CA TRP A 98 39.18 -1.60 19.32
C TRP A 98 39.39 -2.87 18.51
N GLN A 99 38.31 -3.53 18.10
CA GLN A 99 38.33 -4.74 17.32
C GLN A 99 39.14 -4.58 16.03
N ASN A 100 38.87 -3.50 15.27
CA ASN A 100 39.57 -3.17 14.04
C ASN A 100 41.09 -2.94 14.27
N ALA A 101 41.43 -2.24 15.35
CA ALA A 101 42.81 -1.92 15.69
C ALA A 101 43.57 -3.18 16.11
N VAL A 102 43.04 -3.95 17.07
CA VAL A 102 43.74 -5.12 17.61
C VAL A 102 43.89 -6.21 16.55
N THR A 103 42.86 -6.46 15.73
CA THR A 103 42.93 -7.42 14.64
C THR A 103 44.04 -7.09 13.62
N LYS A 104 44.13 -5.82 13.19
CA LYS A 104 45.17 -5.36 12.24
C LYS A 104 46.58 -5.43 12.83
N LYS A 105 46.75 -5.08 14.09
CA LYS A 105 48.02 -5.10 14.78
C LYS A 105 48.53 -6.52 14.98
N ILE A 106 47.65 -7.47 15.36
CA ILE A 106 48.00 -8.88 15.44
C ILE A 106 48.37 -9.43 14.07
N ALA A 107 47.60 -9.12 13.02
CA ALA A 107 47.96 -9.49 11.66
C ALA A 107 49.28 -8.93 11.16
N ALA A 108 49.70 -7.79 11.70
CA ALA A 108 51.00 -7.18 11.45
C ALA A 108 52.14 -7.79 12.30
N GLY A 109 51.87 -8.82 13.13
CA GLY A 109 52.86 -9.52 13.93
C GLY A 109 53.23 -8.84 15.25
N GLN A 110 52.44 -7.88 15.73
CA GLN A 110 52.67 -7.25 17.06
C GLN A 110 52.41 -8.23 18.18
N GLY A 111 53.27 -8.25 19.17
CA GLY A 111 53.22 -9.12 20.33
C GLY A 111 52.46 -8.54 21.54
N PRO A 112 52.34 -9.32 22.65
CA PRO A 112 51.63 -8.88 23.85
C PRO A 112 52.16 -7.58 24.47
N GLU A 113 53.47 -7.35 24.39
CA GLU A 113 54.08 -6.12 24.91
C GLU A 113 53.67 -4.89 24.09
N ASP A 114 53.66 -5.03 22.74
CA ASP A 114 53.26 -3.97 21.82
C ASP A 114 51.75 -3.66 21.98
N LEU A 115 50.94 -4.65 22.34
CA LEU A 115 49.49 -4.56 22.47
C LEU A 115 49.02 -4.28 23.90
N ALA A 116 49.92 -4.00 24.85
CA ALA A 116 49.54 -3.83 26.26
C ALA A 116 48.43 -2.78 26.46
N ASN A 117 48.51 -1.64 25.74
CA ASN A 117 47.45 -0.62 25.79
C ASN A 117 46.15 -1.06 25.12
N ASP A 118 46.25 -1.79 24.01
CA ASP A 118 45.07 -2.30 23.30
C ASP A 118 44.30 -3.35 24.16
N LEU A 119 45.03 -4.19 24.88
CA LEU A 119 44.40 -5.17 25.81
C LEU A 119 43.74 -4.47 27.00
N ALA A 120 44.36 -3.42 27.54
CA ALA A 120 43.76 -2.59 28.59
C ALA A 120 42.55 -1.83 28.09
N GLU A 121 42.56 -1.30 26.87
CA GLU A 121 41.42 -0.65 26.25
C GLU A 121 40.28 -1.62 25.97
N GLY A 122 40.56 -2.82 25.43
CA GLY A 122 39.55 -3.87 25.28
C GLY A 122 38.88 -4.24 26.60
N THR A 123 39.66 -4.32 27.68
CA THR A 123 39.14 -4.56 29.02
C THR A 123 38.18 -3.44 29.47
N ARG A 124 38.51 -2.17 29.23
CA ARG A 124 37.66 -1.02 29.54
C ARG A 124 36.35 -1.06 28.76
N VAL A 125 36.43 -1.34 27.46
CA VAL A 125 35.26 -1.40 26.57
C VAL A 125 34.32 -2.55 26.96
N LEU A 126 34.86 -3.75 27.21
CA LEU A 126 34.04 -4.90 27.62
C LEU A 126 33.44 -4.73 29.01
N ALA A 127 34.13 -4.05 29.92
CA ALA A 127 33.58 -3.72 31.25
C ALA A 127 32.34 -2.80 31.12
N ALA A 128 32.39 -1.80 30.20
CA ALA A 128 31.25 -0.96 29.89
C ALA A 128 30.10 -1.76 29.20
N ALA A 129 30.43 -2.69 28.31
CA ALA A 129 29.46 -3.50 27.57
C ALA A 129 28.68 -4.47 28.48
N ARG A 130 29.27 -4.96 29.58
CA ARG A 130 28.70 -5.97 30.46
C ARG A 130 27.31 -5.62 31.00
N GLY A 131 27.04 -4.33 31.22
CA GLY A 131 25.75 -3.85 31.70
C GLY A 131 24.70 -3.70 30.59
N LEU A 132 25.11 -3.63 29.34
CA LEU A 132 24.27 -3.37 28.17
C LEU A 132 23.71 -4.65 27.54
N VAL A 133 24.43 -5.77 27.68
CA VAL A 133 24.00 -7.05 27.11
C VAL A 133 22.93 -7.73 27.97
N PRO A 134 22.11 -8.64 27.38
CA PRO A 134 21.16 -9.45 28.13
C PRO A 134 21.80 -10.22 29.27
N THR A 135 21.05 -10.45 30.34
CA THR A 135 21.58 -11.13 31.56
C THR A 135 22.17 -12.52 31.25
N ALA A 136 21.58 -13.23 30.28
CA ALA A 136 22.07 -14.55 29.83
C ALA A 136 23.46 -14.50 29.18
N ASP A 137 23.84 -13.38 28.57
CA ASP A 137 25.12 -13.22 27.85
C ASP A 137 26.22 -12.58 28.70
N ARG A 138 25.88 -12.05 29.89
CA ARG A 138 26.87 -11.46 30.81
C ARG A 138 28.02 -12.38 31.19
N PRO A 139 27.83 -13.71 31.37
CA PRO A 139 28.94 -14.63 31.59
C PRO A 139 29.95 -14.62 30.44
N ARG A 140 29.48 -14.62 29.16
CA ARG A 140 30.38 -14.60 27.99
C ARG A 140 31.28 -13.36 28.00
N VAL A 141 30.72 -12.19 28.35
CA VAL A 141 31.48 -10.95 28.48
C VAL A 141 32.47 -11.03 29.67
N ALA A 142 32.07 -11.65 30.78
CA ALA A 142 32.95 -11.83 31.95
C ALA A 142 34.13 -12.79 31.66
N ASP A 143 33.88 -13.88 30.92
CA ASP A 143 34.92 -14.82 30.51
C ASP A 143 35.93 -14.15 29.58
N ALA A 144 35.44 -13.33 28.60
CA ALA A 144 36.30 -12.54 27.71
C ALA A 144 37.13 -11.51 28.47
N LEU A 145 36.56 -10.85 29.45
CA LEU A 145 37.29 -9.93 30.35
C LEU A 145 38.40 -10.65 31.11
N THR A 146 38.11 -11.84 31.65
CA THR A 146 39.08 -12.64 32.37
C THR A 146 40.25 -13.07 31.47
N ALA A 147 39.94 -13.54 30.27
CA ALA A 147 40.95 -13.94 29.29
C ALA A 147 41.87 -12.77 28.86
N LEU A 148 41.31 -11.57 28.62
CA LEU A 148 42.11 -10.37 28.21
C LEU A 148 43.18 -10.00 29.22
N VAL A 149 42.92 -10.17 30.52
CA VAL A 149 43.87 -9.76 31.58
C VAL A 149 44.82 -10.90 32.00
N ASP A 150 44.56 -12.13 31.60
CA ASP A 150 45.37 -13.31 31.98
C ASP A 150 46.67 -13.32 31.16
N THR A 151 47.79 -12.98 31.81
CA THR A 151 49.12 -12.94 31.20
C THR A 151 49.72 -14.27 30.94
N ASP A 152 49.19 -15.36 31.53
CA ASP A 152 49.68 -16.73 31.35
C ASP A 152 49.15 -17.34 30.06
N LEU A 153 48.11 -16.77 29.47
CA LEU A 153 47.53 -17.23 28.20
C LEU A 153 48.32 -16.67 26.98
N PRO A 154 48.47 -17.46 25.91
CA PRO A 154 48.88 -16.96 24.60
C PRO A 154 48.01 -15.84 24.09
N LEU A 155 48.58 -14.87 23.34
CA LEU A 155 47.87 -13.69 22.87
C LEU A 155 46.53 -14.01 22.19
N ALA A 156 46.47 -14.99 21.29
CA ALA A 156 45.25 -15.41 20.64
C ALA A 156 44.17 -15.84 21.65
N GLN A 157 44.53 -16.67 22.65
CA GLN A 157 43.60 -17.12 23.67
C GLN A 157 43.11 -15.95 24.59
N ARG A 158 43.87 -14.89 24.69
CA ARG A 158 43.45 -13.66 25.38
C ARG A 158 42.44 -12.89 24.59
N VAL A 159 42.61 -12.76 23.27
CA VAL A 159 41.85 -11.82 22.40
C VAL A 159 40.65 -12.53 21.74
N ASP A 160 40.76 -13.79 21.32
CA ASP A 160 39.69 -14.47 20.58
C ASP A 160 38.33 -14.49 21.31
N PRO A 161 38.26 -14.72 22.66
CA PRO A 161 36.98 -14.66 23.36
C PRO A 161 36.30 -13.26 23.27
N ALA A 162 37.10 -12.19 23.24
CA ALA A 162 36.59 -10.83 23.09
C ALA A 162 36.13 -10.55 21.66
N LEU A 163 36.85 -11.05 20.63
CA LEU A 163 36.45 -10.95 19.22
C LEU A 163 35.20 -11.77 18.91
N ALA A 164 34.99 -12.90 19.60
CA ALA A 164 33.79 -13.72 19.47
C ALA A 164 32.50 -13.07 20.02
N LEU A 165 32.61 -11.89 20.64
CA LEU A 165 31.44 -11.09 21.07
C LEU A 165 30.94 -10.12 19.98
N ALA A 166 31.49 -10.13 18.77
CA ALA A 166 31.19 -9.15 17.71
C ALA A 166 29.69 -9.03 17.43
N ASP A 167 28.99 -10.15 17.21
CA ASP A 167 27.55 -10.13 16.93
C ASP A 167 26.73 -9.63 18.14
N LEU A 168 27.09 -10.07 19.35
CA LEU A 168 26.43 -9.61 20.58
C LEU A 168 26.58 -8.10 20.80
N LEU A 169 27.78 -7.57 20.57
CA LEU A 169 28.07 -6.15 20.75
C LEU A 169 27.66 -5.29 19.53
N TRP A 170 27.38 -5.93 18.41
CA TRP A 170 26.65 -5.30 17.32
C TRP A 170 25.20 -4.97 17.74
N GLU A 171 24.50 -5.91 18.32
CA GLU A 171 23.12 -5.73 18.79
C GLU A 171 23.02 -4.87 20.06
N HIS A 172 24.06 -4.90 20.92
CA HIS A 172 24.13 -4.18 22.20
C HIS A 172 25.38 -3.30 22.29
N PRO A 173 25.53 -2.29 21.41
CA PRO A 173 26.76 -1.52 21.31
C PRO A 173 27.02 -0.64 22.54
N VAL A 174 28.30 -0.47 22.88
CA VAL A 174 28.73 0.65 23.69
C VAL A 174 28.67 1.90 22.81
N ARG A 175 27.92 2.91 23.25
CA ARG A 175 27.69 4.13 22.48
C ARG A 175 28.27 5.33 23.21
N GLU A 176 29.28 5.98 22.61
CA GLU A 176 29.88 7.20 23.12
C GLU A 176 29.59 8.38 22.17
N LEU A 177 29.56 9.59 22.68
CA LEU A 177 29.38 10.84 21.90
C LEU A 177 28.14 10.81 20.98
N VAL A 178 27.02 10.27 21.45
CA VAL A 178 25.79 10.10 20.64
C VAL A 178 25.32 11.45 20.09
N THR A 179 25.08 11.50 18.78
CA THR A 179 24.42 12.59 18.07
C THR A 179 23.07 12.09 17.57
N ALA A 180 21.99 12.73 17.98
CA ALA A 180 20.68 12.48 17.44
C ALA A 180 20.41 13.38 16.24
N GLY A 181 19.90 12.81 15.15
CA GLY A 181 19.40 13.53 13.99
C GLY A 181 17.99 14.09 14.21
N ASP A 182 17.44 14.71 13.17
CA ASP A 182 16.06 15.20 13.18
C ASP A 182 15.07 14.05 13.26
N THR A 183 13.89 14.34 13.81
CA THR A 183 12.79 13.37 13.92
C THR A 183 11.82 13.55 12.75
N TYR A 184 11.49 12.45 12.09
CA TYR A 184 10.57 12.38 10.95
C TYR A 184 9.37 11.51 11.28
N THR A 185 8.30 11.66 10.51
CA THR A 185 7.03 10.96 10.74
C THR A 185 6.75 9.98 9.60
N ILE A 186 6.23 8.80 9.97
CA ILE A 186 5.66 7.82 9.06
C ILE A 186 4.19 7.62 9.44
N TRP A 187 3.28 7.78 8.49
CA TRP A 187 1.89 7.36 8.67
C TRP A 187 1.74 5.91 8.24
N VAL A 188 1.34 5.06 9.15
CA VAL A 188 1.13 3.63 8.92
C VAL A 188 -0.36 3.34 8.78
N ASP A 189 -0.76 2.87 7.62
CA ASP A 189 -2.11 2.43 7.31
C ASP A 189 -2.28 0.91 7.55
N ARG A 190 -3.53 0.43 7.51
CA ARG A 190 -3.80 -1.01 7.44
C ARG A 190 -3.34 -1.60 6.08
N LYS A 191 -3.06 -2.92 6.04
CA LYS A 191 -2.50 -3.61 4.86
C LYS A 191 -3.26 -3.36 3.54
N ARG A 192 -4.58 -3.18 3.62
CA ARG A 192 -5.44 -2.89 2.46
C ARG A 192 -5.06 -1.61 1.71
N ALA A 193 -4.37 -0.69 2.35
CA ALA A 193 -3.84 0.53 1.75
C ALA A 193 -2.74 0.27 0.70
N LEU A 194 -1.99 -0.82 0.82
CA LEU A 194 -0.92 -1.20 -0.10
C LEU A 194 -1.37 -2.32 -1.05
N TYR A 195 -1.98 -3.38 -0.50
CA TYR A 195 -2.35 -4.57 -1.26
C TYR A 195 -3.86 -4.73 -1.31
N SER A 196 -4.43 -4.69 -2.54
CA SER A 196 -5.87 -4.84 -2.78
C SER A 196 -6.18 -5.21 -4.23
N ALA A 197 -7.36 -5.83 -4.44
CA ALA A 197 -7.93 -6.08 -5.75
C ALA A 197 -9.36 -5.54 -5.77
N TRP A 198 -9.65 -4.59 -6.67
CA TRP A 198 -10.88 -3.83 -6.70
C TRP A 198 -11.78 -4.26 -7.86
N TYR A 199 -13.09 -4.26 -7.61
CA TYR A 199 -14.10 -4.50 -8.62
C TYR A 199 -15.16 -3.40 -8.57
N GLU A 200 -15.31 -2.64 -9.65
CA GLU A 200 -16.32 -1.58 -9.76
C GLU A 200 -17.55 -2.10 -10.49
N PHE A 201 -18.74 -1.86 -9.95
CA PHE A 201 -19.99 -2.10 -10.64
C PHE A 201 -21.10 -1.15 -10.17
N PHE A 202 -22.11 -0.96 -11.01
CA PHE A 202 -23.28 -0.13 -10.69
C PHE A 202 -24.39 -0.99 -10.09
N PRO A 203 -24.76 -0.82 -8.79
CA PRO A 203 -25.84 -1.58 -8.17
C PRO A 203 -27.16 -1.47 -8.94
N ARG A 204 -27.42 -0.32 -9.56
CA ARG A 204 -28.63 -0.06 -10.34
C ARG A 204 -28.76 -0.91 -11.61
N SER A 205 -27.67 -1.48 -12.12
CA SER A 205 -27.68 -2.37 -13.29
C SER A 205 -27.85 -3.83 -12.92
N GLU A 206 -27.45 -4.22 -11.70
CA GLU A 206 -27.53 -5.61 -11.26
C GLU A 206 -28.98 -5.99 -10.92
N GLY A 207 -29.53 -6.88 -11.74
CA GLY A 207 -30.93 -7.27 -11.67
C GLY A 207 -31.92 -6.25 -12.27
N ALA A 208 -31.42 -5.28 -13.06
CA ALA A 208 -32.28 -4.35 -13.79
C ALA A 208 -33.11 -5.09 -14.85
N VAL A 209 -34.40 -4.82 -14.90
CA VAL A 209 -35.35 -5.50 -15.82
C VAL A 209 -36.35 -4.50 -16.37
N GLY A 210 -36.55 -4.49 -17.69
CA GLY A 210 -37.61 -3.70 -18.35
C GLY A 210 -37.46 -2.19 -18.13
N GLY A 211 -36.21 -1.67 -18.07
CA GLY A 211 -35.93 -0.26 -17.81
C GLY A 211 -36.05 0.18 -16.35
N ARG A 212 -36.30 -0.73 -15.41
CA ARG A 212 -36.30 -0.46 -13.95
C ARG A 212 -34.95 -0.77 -13.36
N SER A 213 -34.50 0.11 -12.49
CA SER A 213 -33.26 -0.03 -11.71
C SER A 213 -33.22 -1.34 -10.92
N GLY A 214 -32.04 -1.94 -10.82
CA GLY A 214 -31.71 -2.88 -9.76
C GLY A 214 -31.66 -2.18 -8.39
N THR A 215 -31.59 -2.98 -7.34
CA THR A 215 -31.59 -2.57 -5.94
C THR A 215 -30.37 -3.14 -5.22
N PHE A 216 -30.09 -2.73 -3.97
CA PHE A 216 -29.07 -3.39 -3.16
C PHE A 216 -29.36 -4.88 -2.94
N ALA A 217 -30.64 -5.25 -2.85
CA ALA A 217 -31.03 -6.66 -2.72
C ALA A 217 -30.63 -7.46 -3.97
N THR A 218 -30.93 -6.95 -5.18
CA THR A 218 -30.55 -7.63 -6.42
C THR A 218 -29.02 -7.58 -6.67
N ALA A 219 -28.35 -6.48 -6.30
CA ALA A 219 -26.91 -6.36 -6.39
C ALA A 219 -26.17 -7.35 -5.47
N THR A 220 -26.78 -7.75 -4.35
CA THR A 220 -26.23 -8.77 -3.44
C THR A 220 -26.03 -10.12 -4.16
N GLU A 221 -26.83 -10.44 -5.18
CA GLU A 221 -26.71 -11.69 -5.94
C GLU A 221 -25.39 -11.76 -6.75
N ARG A 222 -24.77 -10.60 -7.05
CA ARG A 222 -23.49 -10.52 -7.76
C ARG A 222 -22.27 -10.81 -6.86
N LEU A 223 -22.36 -10.55 -5.55
CA LEU A 223 -21.25 -10.62 -4.60
C LEU A 223 -20.49 -11.95 -4.60
N PRO A 224 -21.15 -13.13 -4.61
CA PRO A 224 -20.42 -14.40 -4.66
C PRO A 224 -19.54 -14.55 -5.90
N GLY A 225 -19.99 -14.07 -7.06
CA GLY A 225 -19.21 -14.10 -8.30
C GLY A 225 -17.98 -13.19 -8.26
N VAL A 226 -18.10 -12.02 -7.64
CA VAL A 226 -16.97 -11.09 -7.45
C VAL A 226 -15.95 -11.68 -6.47
N ALA A 227 -16.42 -12.21 -5.34
CA ALA A 227 -15.56 -12.86 -4.35
C ALA A 227 -14.84 -14.10 -4.91
N ALA A 228 -15.54 -14.91 -5.74
CA ALA A 228 -14.96 -16.08 -6.41
C ALA A 228 -13.82 -15.72 -7.37
N MET A 229 -13.88 -14.56 -8.01
CA MET A 229 -12.77 -14.02 -8.80
C MET A 229 -11.58 -13.54 -7.94
N GLY A 230 -11.73 -13.49 -6.61
CA GLY A 230 -10.66 -13.14 -5.67
C GLY A 230 -10.45 -11.64 -5.48
N PHE A 231 -11.44 -10.81 -5.77
CA PHE A 231 -11.42 -9.40 -5.42
C PHE A 231 -11.63 -9.19 -3.92
N ASP A 232 -11.14 -8.06 -3.42
CA ASP A 232 -11.15 -7.69 -1.99
C ASP A 232 -12.04 -6.49 -1.71
N VAL A 233 -12.15 -5.57 -2.67
CA VAL A 233 -12.86 -4.30 -2.54
C VAL A 233 -13.88 -4.18 -3.65
N LEU A 234 -15.10 -3.88 -3.24
CA LEU A 234 -16.22 -3.62 -4.14
C LEU A 234 -16.46 -2.11 -4.20
N TYR A 235 -16.15 -1.49 -5.31
CA TYR A 235 -16.35 -0.05 -5.49
C TYR A 235 -17.72 0.22 -6.13
N LEU A 236 -18.49 1.09 -5.49
CA LEU A 236 -19.80 1.56 -5.95
C LEU A 236 -19.68 3.02 -6.42
N PRO A 237 -20.05 3.33 -7.68
CA PRO A 237 -20.34 4.70 -8.09
C PRO A 237 -21.37 5.36 -7.15
N PRO A 238 -21.56 6.72 -7.22
CA PRO A 238 -22.43 7.39 -6.28
C PRO A 238 -23.81 6.75 -6.18
N ILE A 239 -24.25 6.49 -4.95
CA ILE A 239 -25.54 5.83 -4.63
C ILE A 239 -26.64 6.84 -4.24
N HIS A 240 -26.36 8.12 -4.43
CA HIS A 240 -27.19 9.24 -4.00
C HIS A 240 -28.36 9.53 -4.98
N PRO A 241 -29.39 10.28 -4.57
CA PRO A 241 -30.40 10.80 -5.49
C PRO A 241 -29.75 11.54 -6.66
N ILE A 242 -30.29 11.33 -7.85
CA ILE A 242 -29.77 11.93 -9.11
C ILE A 242 -30.67 13.08 -9.52
N GLY A 243 -30.07 14.22 -9.83
CA GLY A 243 -30.77 15.43 -10.26
C GLY A 243 -31.67 15.22 -11.48
N ARG A 244 -32.73 16.01 -11.57
CA ARG A 244 -33.69 16.00 -12.69
C ARG A 244 -33.50 17.16 -13.63
N VAL A 245 -33.00 18.29 -13.11
CA VAL A 245 -32.72 19.49 -13.91
C VAL A 245 -31.47 19.25 -14.76
N ASN A 246 -31.58 19.48 -16.08
CA ASN A 246 -30.53 19.22 -17.06
C ASN A 246 -30.01 17.76 -17.08
N ARG A 247 -30.81 16.80 -16.58
CA ARG A 247 -30.46 15.38 -16.57
C ARG A 247 -29.97 14.93 -17.94
N LYS A 248 -28.89 14.17 -17.98
CA LYS A 248 -28.36 13.56 -19.20
C LYS A 248 -29.14 12.32 -19.59
N GLY A 249 -29.39 12.17 -20.89
CA GLY A 249 -29.90 10.96 -21.50
C GLY A 249 -28.80 9.98 -21.94
N PRO A 250 -29.19 8.88 -22.62
CA PRO A 250 -28.28 7.88 -23.16
C PRO A 250 -27.09 8.48 -23.92
N ASN A 251 -25.90 7.87 -23.74
CA ASN A 251 -24.66 8.29 -24.37
C ASN A 251 -24.35 9.79 -24.17
N ASN A 252 -24.66 10.34 -22.99
CA ASN A 252 -24.45 11.75 -22.63
C ASN A 252 -25.30 12.74 -23.47
N ALA A 253 -26.47 12.32 -23.93
CA ALA A 253 -27.41 13.22 -24.60
C ALA A 253 -27.79 14.40 -23.68
N LEU A 254 -27.97 15.60 -24.27
CA LEU A 254 -28.25 16.82 -23.49
C LEU A 254 -29.64 16.86 -22.87
N THR A 255 -30.54 16.00 -23.31
CA THR A 255 -31.91 15.90 -22.82
C THR A 255 -32.22 14.44 -22.48
N ALA A 256 -32.78 14.23 -21.30
CA ALA A 256 -33.26 12.93 -20.86
C ALA A 256 -34.75 12.72 -21.18
N GLY A 257 -35.10 11.50 -21.55
CA GLY A 257 -36.48 11.04 -21.59
C GLY A 257 -37.03 10.75 -20.18
N PRO A 258 -38.34 10.48 -20.07
CA PRO A 258 -38.97 10.25 -18.76
C PRO A 258 -38.45 9.05 -17.98
N THR A 259 -37.84 8.08 -18.67
CA THR A 259 -37.33 6.82 -18.11
C THR A 259 -35.81 6.78 -18.00
N ASP A 260 -35.13 7.85 -18.41
CA ASP A 260 -33.66 7.90 -18.39
C ASP A 260 -33.17 8.11 -16.98
N VAL A 261 -32.20 7.27 -16.56
CA VAL A 261 -31.71 7.22 -15.18
C VAL A 261 -30.75 8.35 -14.83
N GLY A 262 -30.13 9.01 -15.83
CA GLY A 262 -29.16 10.06 -15.63
C GLY A 262 -27.81 9.56 -15.07
N SER A 263 -26.90 10.50 -14.82
CA SER A 263 -25.56 10.23 -14.27
C SER A 263 -25.60 10.18 -12.75
N PRO A 264 -25.05 9.14 -12.11
CA PRO A 264 -24.93 9.09 -10.64
C PRO A 264 -24.09 10.23 -10.06
N TRP A 265 -23.16 10.79 -10.84
CA TRP A 265 -22.31 11.92 -10.43
C TRP A 265 -23.04 13.28 -10.46
N ALA A 266 -24.26 13.35 -11.00
CA ALA A 266 -25.15 14.51 -10.85
C ALA A 266 -25.95 14.36 -9.55
N ILE A 267 -25.26 14.51 -8.41
CA ILE A 267 -25.75 14.19 -7.07
C ILE A 267 -26.76 15.23 -6.59
N GLY A 268 -27.88 14.75 -6.06
CA GLY A 268 -28.87 15.52 -5.33
C GLY A 268 -30.15 15.79 -6.12
N ALA A 269 -31.28 15.68 -5.43
CA ALA A 269 -32.62 15.95 -5.89
C ALA A 269 -33.50 16.34 -4.68
N ALA A 270 -34.80 16.48 -4.87
CA ALA A 270 -35.72 16.78 -3.77
C ALA A 270 -35.71 15.72 -2.65
N GLU A 271 -35.26 14.51 -2.93
CA GLU A 271 -35.15 13.40 -1.99
C GLU A 271 -33.95 13.53 -1.04
N GLY A 272 -32.94 14.33 -1.40
CA GLY A 272 -31.74 14.57 -0.59
C GLY A 272 -30.45 14.68 -1.40
N GLY A 273 -29.31 14.75 -0.72
CA GLY A 273 -27.99 14.96 -1.28
C GLY A 273 -27.00 13.84 -0.96
N HIS A 274 -25.78 14.25 -0.61
CA HIS A 274 -24.62 13.37 -0.38
C HIS A 274 -24.72 12.41 0.83
N ASP A 275 -25.70 12.56 1.67
CA ASP A 275 -25.99 11.71 2.84
C ASP A 275 -27.24 10.86 2.66
N THR A 276 -27.81 10.81 1.45
CA THR A 276 -29.07 10.14 1.15
C THR A 276 -28.85 9.07 0.07
N ILE A 277 -29.57 7.95 0.20
CA ILE A 277 -29.56 6.86 -0.78
C ILE A 277 -30.64 7.12 -1.84
N HIS A 278 -30.31 6.83 -3.11
CA HIS A 278 -31.28 6.90 -4.21
C HIS A 278 -32.48 5.96 -3.93
N PRO A 279 -33.75 6.44 -3.97
CA PRO A 279 -34.92 5.65 -3.61
C PRO A 279 -35.03 4.31 -4.38
N ASP A 280 -34.62 4.27 -5.65
CA ASP A 280 -34.68 3.07 -6.47
C ASP A 280 -33.69 1.99 -6.02
N LEU A 281 -32.63 2.34 -5.29
CA LEU A 281 -31.65 1.38 -4.77
C LEU A 281 -32.13 0.72 -3.47
N GLY A 282 -32.99 1.38 -2.72
CA GLY A 282 -33.54 0.90 -1.45
C GLY A 282 -33.37 1.89 -0.30
N THR A 283 -33.42 1.38 0.90
CA THR A 283 -33.36 2.12 2.16
C THR A 283 -31.97 2.04 2.81
N PRO A 284 -31.66 2.85 3.83
CA PRO A 284 -30.44 2.69 4.64
C PRO A 284 -30.32 1.29 5.28
N ALA A 285 -31.44 0.63 5.59
CA ALA A 285 -31.43 -0.73 6.10
C ALA A 285 -30.98 -1.74 5.02
N ASP A 286 -31.44 -1.56 3.77
CA ASP A 286 -31.02 -2.39 2.64
C ASP A 286 -29.54 -2.21 2.33
N PHE A 287 -29.03 -0.97 2.42
CA PHE A 287 -27.61 -0.70 2.24
C PHE A 287 -26.74 -1.35 3.32
N ARG A 288 -27.15 -1.25 4.59
CA ARG A 288 -26.46 -1.97 5.69
C ARG A 288 -26.47 -3.49 5.49
N ALA A 289 -27.58 -4.04 5.03
CA ALA A 289 -27.67 -5.47 4.69
C ALA A 289 -26.72 -5.85 3.55
N PHE A 290 -26.61 -5.00 2.52
CA PHE A 290 -25.66 -5.17 1.41
C PHE A 290 -24.20 -5.15 1.90
N ILE A 291 -23.82 -4.18 2.74
CA ILE A 291 -22.46 -4.11 3.34
C ILE A 291 -22.16 -5.37 4.15
N GLN A 292 -23.12 -5.85 4.95
CA GLN A 292 -22.96 -7.07 5.73
C GLN A 292 -22.81 -8.31 4.83
N ALA A 293 -23.58 -8.40 3.75
CA ALA A 293 -23.48 -9.48 2.78
C ALA A 293 -22.12 -9.47 2.06
N ALA A 294 -21.62 -8.29 1.70
CA ALA A 294 -20.27 -8.13 1.12
C ALA A 294 -19.18 -8.59 2.12
N ALA A 295 -19.26 -8.14 3.36
CA ALA A 295 -18.32 -8.53 4.41
C ALA A 295 -18.34 -10.05 4.68
N ALA A 296 -19.50 -10.69 4.62
CA ALA A 296 -19.63 -12.15 4.73
C ALA A 296 -18.92 -12.92 3.59
N GLN A 297 -18.70 -12.28 2.45
CA GLN A 297 -17.91 -12.80 1.32
C GLN A 297 -16.44 -12.37 1.35
N GLY A 298 -15.99 -11.64 2.38
CA GLY A 298 -14.63 -11.09 2.48
C GLY A 298 -14.40 -9.83 1.63
N LEU A 299 -15.48 -9.17 1.16
CA LEU A 299 -15.42 -7.93 0.38
C LEU A 299 -15.64 -6.72 1.29
N GLU A 300 -14.83 -5.68 1.10
CA GLU A 300 -15.06 -4.36 1.68
C GLU A 300 -15.74 -3.45 0.65
N VAL A 301 -16.75 -2.68 1.08
CA VAL A 301 -17.43 -1.74 0.19
C VAL A 301 -16.69 -0.41 0.20
N ALA A 302 -16.27 0.03 -1.00
CA ALA A 302 -15.77 1.37 -1.26
C ALA A 302 -16.88 2.22 -1.88
N MET A 303 -16.99 3.48 -1.45
CA MET A 303 -18.02 4.39 -1.89
C MET A 303 -17.40 5.58 -2.62
N ASP A 304 -18.07 6.10 -3.64
CA ASP A 304 -17.64 7.32 -4.33
C ASP A 304 -17.89 8.57 -3.46
N LEU A 305 -16.92 9.46 -3.40
CA LEU A 305 -17.03 10.79 -2.81
C LEU A 305 -16.82 11.83 -3.91
N ALA A 306 -17.91 12.27 -4.52
CA ALA A 306 -17.92 13.29 -5.58
C ALA A 306 -18.50 14.60 -5.04
N LEU A 307 -17.64 15.58 -4.77
CA LEU A 307 -18.05 16.89 -4.22
C LEU A 307 -18.50 17.82 -5.34
N GLN A 308 -19.70 17.55 -5.84
CA GLN A 308 -20.39 18.30 -6.88
C GLN A 308 -21.89 18.03 -6.76
N CYS A 309 -22.73 18.97 -7.22
CA CYS A 309 -24.16 18.96 -7.01
C CYS A 309 -24.92 19.03 -8.33
N ALA A 310 -26.06 18.33 -8.42
CA ALA A 310 -27.04 18.64 -9.46
C ALA A 310 -27.67 20.02 -9.20
N PRO A 311 -28.25 20.67 -10.24
CA PRO A 311 -28.91 21.96 -10.06
C PRO A 311 -30.06 21.98 -9.04
N ASP A 312 -30.70 20.84 -8.81
CA ASP A 312 -31.78 20.62 -7.85
C ASP A 312 -31.34 19.97 -6.52
N HIS A 313 -30.03 19.98 -6.24
CA HIS A 313 -29.49 19.56 -4.93
C HIS A 313 -29.95 20.53 -3.81
N PRO A 314 -30.31 20.04 -2.60
CA PRO A 314 -30.71 20.90 -1.49
C PRO A 314 -29.74 22.05 -1.19
N TRP A 315 -28.43 21.81 -1.24
CA TRP A 315 -27.41 22.86 -1.00
C TRP A 315 -27.50 24.05 -1.96
N VAL A 316 -28.03 23.86 -3.19
CA VAL A 316 -28.16 24.98 -4.15
C VAL A 316 -29.11 26.03 -3.64
N THR A 317 -30.12 25.67 -2.87
CA THR A 317 -31.10 26.57 -2.26
C THR A 317 -30.80 26.96 -0.83
N GLU A 318 -30.21 26.03 -0.06
CA GLU A 318 -29.90 26.21 1.36
C GLU A 318 -28.58 26.95 1.59
N HIS A 319 -27.60 26.75 0.69
CA HIS A 319 -26.25 27.29 0.75
C HIS A 319 -25.81 27.83 -0.62
N PRO A 320 -26.49 28.84 -1.20
CA PRO A 320 -26.14 29.41 -2.50
C PRO A 320 -24.71 29.98 -2.54
N GLU A 321 -24.13 30.35 -1.41
CA GLU A 321 -22.73 30.79 -1.24
C GLU A 321 -21.71 29.69 -1.59
N TRP A 322 -22.09 28.43 -1.55
CA TRP A 322 -21.21 27.31 -1.91
C TRP A 322 -21.06 27.10 -3.43
N PHE A 323 -21.63 28.01 -4.24
CA PHE A 323 -21.57 27.93 -5.69
C PHE A 323 -21.03 29.20 -6.30
N THR A 324 -20.38 29.10 -7.47
CA THR A 324 -19.87 30.24 -8.21
C THR A 324 -20.97 30.82 -9.06
N THR A 325 -21.28 32.09 -8.84
CA THR A 325 -22.22 32.87 -9.67
C THR A 325 -21.52 33.54 -10.86
N ARG A 326 -22.07 33.36 -12.04
CA ARG A 326 -21.61 34.03 -13.28
C ARG A 326 -22.07 35.48 -13.35
N ALA A 327 -21.52 36.20 -14.31
CA ALA A 327 -21.87 37.63 -14.51
C ALA A 327 -23.36 37.87 -14.86
N ASP A 328 -24.04 36.87 -15.41
CA ASP A 328 -25.48 36.95 -15.72
C ASP A 328 -26.39 36.50 -14.56
N GLY A 329 -25.79 36.18 -13.39
CA GLY A 329 -26.49 35.73 -12.21
C GLY A 329 -26.79 34.22 -12.18
N SER A 330 -26.46 33.47 -13.23
CA SER A 330 -26.58 32.00 -13.21
C SER A 330 -25.44 31.34 -12.42
N ILE A 331 -25.70 30.15 -11.88
CA ILE A 331 -24.66 29.32 -11.25
C ILE A 331 -23.79 28.70 -12.35
N ALA A 332 -22.48 28.67 -12.12
CA ALA A 332 -21.53 28.02 -13.01
C ALA A 332 -21.70 26.50 -12.97
N TYR A 333 -21.91 25.87 -14.12
CA TYR A 333 -21.85 24.41 -14.25
C TYR A 333 -20.41 23.94 -14.55
N ALA A 334 -20.15 22.67 -14.37
CA ALA A 334 -18.84 22.07 -14.63
C ALA A 334 -18.49 22.13 -16.12
N GLU A 335 -17.29 22.59 -16.43
CA GLU A 335 -16.76 22.66 -17.80
C GLU A 335 -15.29 22.16 -17.84
N ASN A 336 -14.98 21.49 -18.93
CA ASN A 336 -13.61 21.27 -19.42
C ASN A 336 -13.63 21.61 -20.91
N PRO A 337 -13.49 22.89 -21.28
CA PRO A 337 -13.77 23.38 -22.61
C PRO A 337 -13.10 22.56 -23.72
N PRO A 338 -13.82 22.18 -24.80
CA PRO A 338 -15.20 22.57 -25.09
C PRO A 338 -16.31 21.71 -24.43
N LYS A 339 -15.96 20.71 -23.60
CA LYS A 339 -16.92 19.82 -22.90
C LYS A 339 -17.69 20.60 -21.83
N LYS A 340 -18.99 20.36 -21.73
CA LYS A 340 -19.91 21.00 -20.77
C LYS A 340 -20.74 19.94 -20.05
N TYR A 341 -20.87 20.09 -18.73
CA TYR A 341 -21.64 19.19 -17.85
C TYR A 341 -22.72 20.01 -17.13
N GLN A 342 -23.79 20.36 -17.83
CA GLN A 342 -24.84 21.27 -17.34
C GLN A 342 -25.64 20.66 -16.18
N ASP A 343 -25.59 19.37 -15.99
CA ASP A 343 -26.19 18.60 -14.89
C ASP A 343 -25.36 18.64 -13.60
N ILE A 344 -24.22 19.33 -13.59
CA ILE A 344 -23.28 19.36 -12.45
C ILE A 344 -22.85 20.79 -12.13
N TYR A 345 -23.06 21.23 -10.88
CA TYR A 345 -22.53 22.45 -10.29
C TYR A 345 -21.34 22.10 -9.38
N PRO A 346 -20.11 22.55 -9.70
CA PRO A 346 -18.97 22.41 -8.79
C PRO A 346 -19.17 23.19 -7.51
N VAL A 347 -18.76 22.63 -6.38
CA VAL A 347 -18.74 23.32 -5.08
C VAL A 347 -17.58 24.32 -5.07
N ASN A 348 -17.85 25.56 -4.63
CA ASN A 348 -16.89 26.64 -4.44
C ASN A 348 -16.38 26.60 -2.99
N PHE A 349 -15.11 26.31 -2.80
CA PHE A 349 -14.47 26.16 -1.49
C PHE A 349 -13.94 27.49 -0.92
N ASP A 350 -13.99 28.59 -1.68
CA ASP A 350 -13.39 29.87 -1.28
C ASP A 350 -14.40 30.80 -0.60
N ASN A 351 -15.69 30.67 -0.91
CA ASN A 351 -16.72 31.58 -0.40
C ASN A 351 -17.08 31.31 1.07
N ASP A 352 -17.18 30.06 1.47
CA ASP A 352 -17.46 29.62 2.85
C ASP A 352 -16.66 28.35 3.18
N PRO A 353 -15.34 28.46 3.35
CA PRO A 353 -14.49 27.29 3.59
C PRO A 353 -14.81 26.57 4.91
N GLU A 354 -15.28 27.26 5.93
CA GLU A 354 -15.60 26.65 7.23
C GLU A 354 -16.89 25.85 7.15
N GLY A 355 -17.95 26.38 6.52
CA GLY A 355 -19.22 25.69 6.34
C GLY A 355 -19.07 24.43 5.48
N ILE A 356 -18.37 24.53 4.35
CA ILE A 356 -18.10 23.39 3.46
C ILE A 356 -17.28 22.33 4.17
N ARG A 357 -16.21 22.68 4.91
CA ARG A 357 -15.42 21.73 5.68
C ARG A 357 -16.29 20.98 6.69
N ALA A 358 -17.07 21.71 7.48
CA ALA A 358 -17.94 21.11 8.49
C ALA A 358 -18.95 20.14 7.88
N GLU A 359 -19.58 20.53 6.77
CA GLU A 359 -20.60 19.69 6.12
C GLU A 359 -19.99 18.46 5.44
N VAL A 360 -18.89 18.61 4.68
CA VAL A 360 -18.26 17.44 4.04
C VAL A 360 -17.72 16.46 5.08
N LEU A 361 -17.13 16.97 6.19
CA LEU A 361 -16.71 16.10 7.29
C LEU A 361 -17.92 15.36 7.88
N ARG A 362 -19.05 16.04 8.09
CA ARG A 362 -20.29 15.41 8.56
C ARG A 362 -20.76 14.31 7.62
N VAL A 363 -20.75 14.57 6.31
CA VAL A 363 -21.16 13.59 5.28
C VAL A 363 -20.25 12.36 5.30
N VAL A 364 -18.92 12.56 5.28
CA VAL A 364 -17.97 11.44 5.32
C VAL A 364 -18.12 10.63 6.60
N LEU A 365 -18.23 11.28 7.77
CA LEU A 365 -18.42 10.59 9.04
C LEU A 365 -19.78 9.92 9.17
N HIS A 366 -20.83 10.42 8.48
CA HIS A 366 -22.10 9.72 8.36
C HIS A 366 -21.89 8.34 7.71
N TRP A 367 -21.22 8.29 6.55
CA TRP A 367 -20.97 7.03 5.86
C TRP A 367 -19.98 6.12 6.60
N VAL A 368 -19.02 6.70 7.32
CA VAL A 368 -18.16 5.94 8.26
C VAL A 368 -19.02 5.28 9.34
N GLY A 369 -20.02 5.99 9.85
CA GLY A 369 -21.02 5.47 10.80
C GLY A 369 -21.89 4.34 10.23
N GLU A 370 -22.18 4.36 8.93
CA GLU A 370 -22.89 3.29 8.21
C GLU A 370 -22.00 2.07 7.88
N GLY A 371 -20.68 2.14 8.14
CA GLY A 371 -19.76 1.01 7.97
C GLY A 371 -18.79 1.14 6.80
N ILE A 372 -18.81 2.25 6.07
CA ILE A 372 -17.84 2.51 4.98
C ILE A 372 -16.48 2.89 5.56
N ARG A 373 -15.42 2.27 5.03
CA ARG A 373 -14.02 2.53 5.41
C ARG A 373 -13.14 2.87 4.23
N ILE A 374 -13.70 2.92 3.02
CA ILE A 374 -12.95 3.24 1.80
C ILE A 374 -13.77 4.22 0.97
N PHE A 375 -13.14 5.34 0.59
CA PHE A 375 -13.71 6.34 -0.32
C PHE A 375 -12.85 6.46 -1.58
N ARG A 376 -13.46 6.26 -2.74
CA ARG A 376 -12.88 6.69 -4.01
C ARG A 376 -13.31 8.13 -4.22
N VAL A 377 -12.36 9.02 -4.38
CA VAL A 377 -12.62 10.45 -4.48
C VAL A 377 -12.57 10.90 -5.92
N ASP A 378 -13.70 11.42 -6.39
CA ASP A 378 -13.89 11.91 -7.75
C ASP A 378 -13.17 13.25 -7.96
N ASN A 379 -12.28 13.31 -8.95
CA ASN A 379 -11.57 14.53 -9.36
C ASN A 379 -11.05 15.40 -8.20
N PRO A 380 -10.27 14.87 -7.23
CA PRO A 380 -9.78 15.66 -6.09
C PRO A 380 -8.86 16.81 -6.51
N HIS A 381 -8.24 16.72 -7.67
CA HIS A 381 -7.34 17.74 -8.22
C HIS A 381 -8.07 19.04 -8.63
N THR A 382 -9.41 19.06 -8.61
CA THR A 382 -10.24 20.23 -8.88
C THR A 382 -10.69 20.96 -7.60
N LYS A 383 -10.22 20.52 -6.43
CA LYS A 383 -10.55 21.08 -5.12
C LYS A 383 -9.26 21.49 -4.39
N PRO A 384 -9.31 22.35 -3.37
CA PRO A 384 -8.12 22.85 -2.66
C PRO A 384 -7.35 21.74 -1.94
N PHE A 385 -6.02 21.79 -1.99
CA PHE A 385 -5.15 20.81 -1.36
C PHE A 385 -5.22 20.84 0.18
N ASP A 386 -5.33 22.03 0.77
CA ASP A 386 -5.47 22.22 2.21
C ASP A 386 -6.79 21.66 2.74
N PHE A 387 -7.85 21.74 1.94
CA PHE A 387 -9.13 21.09 2.25
C PHE A 387 -8.96 19.56 2.38
N TRP A 388 -8.33 18.91 1.40
CA TRP A 388 -8.11 17.47 1.44
C TRP A 388 -7.18 17.05 2.58
N HIS A 389 -6.09 17.79 2.78
CA HIS A 389 -5.15 17.52 3.86
C HIS A 389 -5.85 17.56 5.23
N TRP A 390 -6.67 18.58 5.44
CA TRP A 390 -7.47 18.73 6.65
C TRP A 390 -8.52 17.64 6.78
N LEU A 391 -9.35 17.37 5.74
CA LEU A 391 -10.43 16.39 5.80
C LEU A 391 -9.90 14.99 6.12
N ILE A 392 -8.85 14.56 5.42
CA ILE A 392 -8.25 13.24 5.63
C ILE A 392 -7.71 13.12 7.06
N ALA A 393 -7.07 14.17 7.59
CA ALA A 393 -6.57 14.18 8.96
C ALA A 393 -7.70 14.07 9.99
N GLU A 394 -8.78 14.85 9.84
CA GLU A 394 -9.94 14.79 10.75
C GLU A 394 -10.65 13.44 10.72
N VAL A 395 -10.85 12.87 9.53
CA VAL A 395 -11.48 11.55 9.40
C VAL A 395 -10.61 10.47 10.05
N LYS A 396 -9.30 10.48 9.79
CA LYS A 396 -8.36 9.51 10.37
C LYS A 396 -8.16 9.68 11.88
N ALA A 397 -8.40 10.87 12.42
CA ALA A 397 -8.41 11.09 13.87
C ALA A 397 -9.61 10.40 14.54
N VAL A 398 -10.73 10.24 13.83
CA VAL A 398 -11.92 9.50 14.31
C VAL A 398 -11.77 8.00 14.07
N ASP A 399 -11.36 7.62 12.86
CA ASP A 399 -11.18 6.24 12.44
C ASP A 399 -9.95 6.12 11.51
N PRO A 400 -8.80 5.67 12.05
CA PRO A 400 -7.55 5.58 11.28
C PRO A 400 -7.59 4.51 10.17
N ASP A 401 -8.57 3.61 10.18
CA ASP A 401 -8.72 2.55 9.17
C ASP A 401 -9.34 3.04 7.86
N VAL A 402 -9.84 4.30 7.82
CA VAL A 402 -10.41 4.87 6.62
C VAL A 402 -9.36 5.15 5.55
N LEU A 403 -9.61 4.71 4.33
CA LEU A 403 -8.74 4.85 3.16
C LEU A 403 -9.38 5.79 2.13
N PHE A 404 -8.53 6.57 1.45
CA PHE A 404 -8.94 7.48 0.37
C PHE A 404 -8.16 7.16 -0.91
N LEU A 405 -8.87 6.80 -1.98
CA LEU A 405 -8.32 6.59 -3.32
C LEU A 405 -8.60 7.82 -4.19
N ALA A 406 -7.54 8.50 -4.64
CA ALA A 406 -7.66 9.67 -5.51
C ALA A 406 -7.87 9.27 -6.98
N GLU A 407 -8.95 9.73 -7.60
CA GLU A 407 -9.11 9.69 -9.05
C GLU A 407 -8.66 11.04 -9.63
N ALA A 408 -7.39 11.08 -10.09
CA ALA A 408 -6.78 12.33 -10.50
C ALA A 408 -5.87 12.14 -11.73
N PHE A 409 -6.48 12.17 -12.92
CA PHE A 409 -5.74 12.17 -14.18
C PHE A 409 -5.30 13.60 -14.51
N THR A 410 -4.17 14.02 -13.95
CA THR A 410 -3.69 15.38 -13.97
C THR A 410 -2.16 15.45 -14.07
N ARG A 411 -1.60 16.65 -14.09
CA ARG A 411 -0.14 16.85 -14.17
C ARG A 411 0.58 16.13 -13.01
N PRO A 412 1.77 15.56 -13.23
CA PRO A 412 2.50 14.78 -12.22
C PRO A 412 2.64 15.51 -10.88
N ALA A 413 2.97 16.81 -10.90
CA ALA A 413 3.11 17.60 -9.66
C ALA A 413 1.85 17.60 -8.79
N ILE A 414 0.65 17.64 -9.40
CA ILE A 414 -0.62 17.61 -8.68
C ILE A 414 -0.91 16.19 -8.21
N MET A 415 -0.75 15.17 -9.06
CA MET A 415 -0.98 13.77 -8.71
C MET A 415 -0.11 13.34 -7.52
N HIS A 416 1.20 13.60 -7.58
CA HIS A 416 2.14 13.34 -6.50
C HIS A 416 1.85 14.20 -5.25
N GLY A 417 1.40 15.45 -5.46
CA GLY A 417 0.98 16.33 -4.38
C GLY A 417 -0.18 15.75 -3.56
N LEU A 418 -1.21 15.22 -4.21
CA LEU A 418 -2.33 14.54 -3.55
C LEU A 418 -1.85 13.33 -2.72
N GLY A 419 -0.91 12.54 -3.25
CA GLY A 419 -0.27 11.48 -2.49
C GLY A 419 0.39 11.99 -1.21
N LYS A 420 1.16 13.09 -1.28
CA LYS A 420 1.87 13.67 -0.13
C LYS A 420 0.95 14.21 0.95
N ILE A 421 -0.19 14.82 0.59
CA ILE A 421 -1.12 15.44 1.56
C ILE A 421 -2.03 14.45 2.28
N GLY A 422 -1.98 13.13 1.95
CA GLY A 422 -2.69 12.12 2.73
C GLY A 422 -3.53 11.12 1.96
N PHE A 423 -3.78 11.30 0.65
CA PHE A 423 -4.49 10.28 -0.12
C PHE A 423 -3.76 8.94 -0.02
N THR A 424 -4.49 7.90 0.35
CA THR A 424 -3.92 6.58 0.65
C THR A 424 -3.43 5.89 -0.62
N GLN A 425 -4.23 5.93 -1.67
CA GLN A 425 -3.93 5.36 -3.00
C GLN A 425 -4.28 6.37 -4.09
N SER A 426 -3.78 6.15 -5.30
CA SER A 426 -4.10 6.96 -6.47
C SER A 426 -4.32 6.10 -7.71
N TYR A 427 -5.34 6.45 -8.51
CA TYR A 427 -5.36 6.09 -9.92
C TYR A 427 -4.08 6.61 -10.58
N THR A 428 -3.74 6.06 -11.73
CA THR A 428 -2.46 6.29 -12.37
C THR A 428 -2.61 6.39 -13.89
N TYR A 429 -1.55 6.80 -14.57
CA TYR A 429 -1.49 6.78 -16.03
C TYR A 429 -1.23 5.38 -16.63
N PHE A 430 -1.39 4.30 -15.88
CA PHE A 430 -1.24 2.92 -16.33
C PHE A 430 -1.97 2.66 -17.66
N THR A 431 -3.22 3.10 -17.77
CA THR A 431 -4.08 2.86 -18.96
C THR A 431 -3.42 3.31 -20.26
N TRP A 432 -2.70 4.44 -20.24
CA TRP A 432 -2.04 5.05 -21.41
C TRP A 432 -0.56 4.68 -21.56
N ARG A 433 -0.04 3.74 -20.79
CA ARG A 433 1.27 3.15 -20.97
C ARG A 433 1.10 1.86 -21.76
N THR A 434 1.36 1.93 -23.08
CA THR A 434 1.00 0.88 -24.05
C THR A 434 2.19 0.17 -24.65
N THR A 435 3.40 0.63 -24.38
CA THR A 435 4.65 -0.04 -24.74
C THR A 435 5.40 -0.53 -23.51
N ALA A 436 6.26 -1.54 -23.68
CA ALA A 436 7.08 -2.08 -22.60
C ALA A 436 8.01 -1.00 -21.99
N ALA A 437 8.59 -0.14 -22.83
CA ALA A 437 9.49 0.93 -22.41
C ALA A 437 8.75 1.99 -21.56
N GLU A 438 7.57 2.45 -22.00
CA GLU A 438 6.74 3.40 -21.24
C GLU A 438 6.27 2.82 -19.93
N MET A 439 5.88 1.55 -19.91
CA MET A 439 5.41 0.88 -18.70
C MET A 439 6.55 0.73 -17.69
N ARG A 440 7.75 0.32 -18.15
CA ARG A 440 8.96 0.23 -17.30
C ARG A 440 9.28 1.58 -16.67
N ALA A 441 9.44 2.61 -17.48
CA ALA A 441 9.79 3.95 -17.00
C ALA A 441 8.78 4.49 -15.99
N TYR A 442 7.48 4.25 -16.24
CA TYR A 442 6.43 4.68 -15.34
C TYR A 442 6.42 3.91 -14.02
N CYS A 443 6.66 2.60 -14.03
CA CYS A 443 6.79 1.83 -12.81
C CYS A 443 8.03 2.23 -12.00
N GLU A 444 9.15 2.54 -12.66
CA GLU A 444 10.37 3.05 -12.00
C GLU A 444 10.08 4.38 -11.29
N GLU A 445 9.36 5.33 -11.94
CA GLU A 445 8.87 6.58 -11.29
C GLU A 445 8.03 6.29 -10.05
N LEU A 446 7.12 5.31 -10.12
CA LEU A 446 6.24 4.97 -8.99
C LEU A 446 6.98 4.28 -7.84
N ILE A 447 8.03 3.50 -8.13
CA ILE A 447 8.91 2.92 -7.11
C ILE A 447 9.67 4.03 -6.37
N GLU A 448 10.22 5.01 -7.09
CA GLU A 448 10.89 6.17 -6.49
C GLU A 448 9.93 6.99 -5.62
N ALA A 449 8.64 7.05 -5.99
CA ALA A 449 7.61 7.76 -5.24
C ALA A 449 6.98 6.93 -4.10
N ALA A 450 7.42 5.70 -3.85
CA ALA A 450 6.78 4.76 -2.93
C ALA A 450 6.68 5.26 -1.47
N ASP A 451 7.53 6.23 -1.10
CA ASP A 451 7.49 6.85 0.23
C ASP A 451 6.23 7.68 0.50
N TYR A 452 5.51 8.09 -0.54
CA TYR A 452 4.32 8.95 -0.38
C TYR A 452 3.19 8.67 -1.36
N MET A 453 3.41 7.84 -2.40
CA MET A 453 2.41 7.52 -3.40
C MET A 453 2.27 6.01 -3.55
N ARG A 454 1.03 5.52 -3.53
CA ARG A 454 0.70 4.11 -3.77
C ARG A 454 -0.21 3.99 -4.98
N PRO A 455 0.26 3.33 -6.06
CA PRO A 455 -0.50 3.17 -7.28
C PRO A 455 -1.63 2.16 -7.11
N ASN A 456 -2.75 2.44 -7.77
CA ASN A 456 -3.83 1.49 -8.02
C ASN A 456 -4.04 1.43 -9.54
N PHE A 457 -3.73 0.29 -10.18
CA PHE A 457 -3.74 0.14 -11.63
C PHE A 457 -5.10 -0.32 -12.15
N TRP A 458 -5.67 0.45 -13.05
CA TRP A 458 -6.97 0.17 -13.66
C TRP A 458 -6.84 0.04 -15.18
N PRO A 459 -7.13 -1.14 -15.79
CA PRO A 459 -7.14 -1.28 -17.23
C PRO A 459 -8.31 -0.59 -17.91
N ASN A 460 -9.44 -0.44 -17.21
CA ASN A 460 -10.63 0.29 -17.67
C ASN A 460 -11.38 0.93 -16.49
N THR A 461 -12.18 1.94 -16.78
CA THR A 461 -13.17 2.55 -15.89
C THR A 461 -14.44 2.84 -16.68
N PRO A 462 -15.56 3.22 -16.06
CA PRO A 462 -16.74 3.63 -16.83
C PRO A 462 -16.48 4.77 -17.83
N ASP A 463 -15.52 5.65 -17.52
CA ASP A 463 -15.15 6.80 -18.36
C ASP A 463 -13.98 6.53 -19.32
N ILE A 464 -13.28 5.40 -19.17
CA ILE A 464 -12.04 5.13 -19.91
C ILE A 464 -12.03 3.73 -20.48
N LEU A 465 -12.16 3.65 -21.79
CA LEU A 465 -11.93 2.48 -22.61
C LEU A 465 -10.85 2.82 -23.64
N HIS A 466 -9.59 2.62 -23.28
CA HIS A 466 -8.46 2.95 -24.15
C HIS A 466 -8.48 2.17 -25.45
N GLU A 467 -7.97 2.76 -26.53
CA GLU A 467 -7.96 2.17 -27.89
C GLU A 467 -7.33 0.77 -27.96
N SER A 468 -6.37 0.47 -27.08
CA SER A 468 -5.76 -0.85 -26.97
C SER A 468 -6.79 -1.94 -26.64
N LEU A 469 -7.76 -1.66 -25.75
CA LEU A 469 -8.86 -2.57 -25.45
C LEU A 469 -9.94 -2.54 -26.53
N GLN A 470 -10.20 -1.38 -27.16
CA GLN A 470 -11.17 -1.27 -28.26
C GLN A 470 -10.80 -2.17 -29.44
N HIS A 471 -9.49 -2.31 -29.74
CA HIS A 471 -9.00 -2.93 -30.98
C HIS A 471 -8.12 -4.17 -30.78
N GLY A 472 -7.67 -4.45 -29.54
CA GLY A 472 -6.73 -5.55 -29.27
C GLY A 472 -7.38 -6.92 -29.05
N GLY A 473 -8.71 -6.96 -28.93
CA GLY A 473 -9.47 -8.20 -28.69
C GLY A 473 -9.14 -8.90 -27.37
N PRO A 474 -9.65 -10.14 -27.16
CA PRO A 474 -9.45 -10.88 -25.91
C PRO A 474 -7.99 -11.02 -25.44
N PRO A 475 -6.98 -11.16 -26.35
CA PRO A 475 -5.58 -11.17 -25.90
C PRO A 475 -5.16 -9.91 -25.15
N MET A 476 -5.60 -8.72 -25.60
CA MET A 476 -5.25 -7.46 -24.93
C MET A 476 -5.87 -7.37 -23.53
N PHE A 477 -7.09 -7.87 -23.31
CA PHE A 477 -7.69 -7.94 -21.99
C PHE A 477 -6.85 -8.79 -21.03
N LYS A 478 -6.34 -9.95 -21.48
CA LYS A 478 -5.42 -10.78 -20.69
C LYS A 478 -4.11 -10.05 -20.39
N ILE A 479 -3.50 -9.42 -21.41
CA ILE A 479 -2.26 -8.62 -21.27
C ILE A 479 -2.44 -7.52 -20.22
N ARG A 480 -3.48 -6.70 -20.38
CA ARG A 480 -3.73 -5.58 -19.47
C ARG A 480 -4.04 -6.05 -18.03
N ALA A 481 -4.75 -7.18 -17.87
CA ALA A 481 -4.99 -7.78 -16.57
C ALA A 481 -3.70 -8.25 -15.89
N VAL A 482 -2.80 -8.94 -16.63
CA VAL A 482 -1.49 -9.38 -16.10
C VAL A 482 -0.64 -8.17 -15.66
N LEU A 483 -0.54 -7.16 -16.53
CA LEU A 483 0.23 -5.96 -16.22
C LEU A 483 -0.33 -5.23 -15.00
N ALA A 484 -1.64 -5.00 -14.92
CA ALA A 484 -2.26 -4.31 -13.79
C ALA A 484 -2.10 -5.09 -12.48
N ALA A 485 -2.42 -6.39 -12.53
CA ALA A 485 -2.45 -7.24 -11.35
C ALA A 485 -1.06 -7.55 -10.77
N LEU A 486 0.01 -7.60 -11.59
CA LEU A 486 1.31 -8.13 -11.15
C LEU A 486 2.43 -7.08 -11.09
N LEU A 487 2.28 -5.90 -11.72
CA LEU A 487 3.20 -4.78 -11.53
C LEU A 487 2.90 -4.01 -10.24
N SER A 488 1.61 -3.72 -9.99
CA SER A 488 1.18 -2.99 -8.79
C SER A 488 0.63 -3.93 -7.71
N PRO A 489 0.86 -3.64 -6.43
CA PRO A 489 0.22 -4.37 -5.33
C PRO A 489 -1.28 -4.07 -5.23
N SER A 490 -1.76 -2.93 -5.75
CA SER A 490 -3.18 -2.61 -5.87
C SER A 490 -3.59 -2.46 -7.32
N TRP A 491 -4.71 -3.07 -7.67
CA TRP A 491 -5.30 -3.00 -9.00
C TRP A 491 -6.81 -3.12 -8.95
N GLY A 492 -7.48 -2.70 -10.01
CA GLY A 492 -8.92 -2.84 -10.10
C GLY A 492 -9.41 -2.94 -11.54
N LEU A 493 -10.66 -3.30 -11.72
CA LEU A 493 -11.34 -3.27 -13.00
C LEU A 493 -12.82 -2.84 -12.84
N TYR A 494 -13.37 -2.29 -13.90
CA TYR A 494 -14.79 -2.02 -14.04
C TYR A 494 -15.49 -3.20 -14.71
N ALA A 495 -16.66 -3.55 -14.18
CA ALA A 495 -17.51 -4.65 -14.63
C ALA A 495 -17.77 -4.64 -16.16
N GLY A 496 -17.77 -5.82 -16.76
CA GLY A 496 -17.82 -6.00 -18.21
C GLY A 496 -16.43 -6.19 -18.85
N PHE A 497 -15.33 -5.88 -18.13
CA PHE A 497 -13.99 -6.24 -18.54
C PHE A 497 -13.86 -7.76 -18.74
N GLU A 498 -14.38 -8.53 -17.81
CA GLU A 498 -14.41 -10.00 -17.89
C GLU A 498 -15.27 -10.54 -19.02
N LEU A 499 -16.14 -9.73 -19.59
CA LEU A 499 -16.95 -10.08 -20.76
C LEU A 499 -16.36 -9.54 -22.08
N PHE A 500 -15.16 -8.97 -22.02
CA PHE A 500 -14.48 -8.34 -23.16
C PHE A 500 -15.30 -7.19 -23.79
N GLU A 501 -16.02 -6.43 -22.97
CA GLU A 501 -16.74 -5.25 -23.43
C GLU A 501 -15.75 -4.22 -23.97
N HIS A 502 -15.82 -3.93 -25.28
CA HIS A 502 -14.79 -3.15 -25.98
C HIS A 502 -15.35 -2.13 -26.97
N VAL A 503 -16.68 -1.99 -27.04
CA VAL A 503 -17.31 -1.09 -28.00
C VAL A 503 -17.32 0.32 -27.43
N ALA A 504 -16.60 1.22 -28.09
CA ALA A 504 -16.53 2.63 -27.73
C ALA A 504 -17.46 3.49 -28.59
N ARG A 505 -17.78 4.68 -28.09
CA ARG A 505 -18.38 5.75 -28.89
C ARG A 505 -17.38 6.17 -29.99
N PRO A 506 -17.85 6.45 -31.21
CA PRO A 506 -16.97 6.80 -32.32
C PRO A 506 -16.03 7.98 -31.96
N GLY A 507 -14.72 7.76 -32.05
CA GLY A 507 -13.69 8.76 -31.79
C GLY A 507 -13.54 9.17 -30.32
N ALA A 508 -14.00 8.33 -29.39
CA ALA A 508 -13.87 8.57 -27.95
C ALA A 508 -13.26 7.34 -27.24
N GLU A 509 -12.73 7.57 -26.05
CA GLU A 509 -12.31 6.52 -25.11
C GLU A 509 -13.43 6.17 -24.11
N GLU A 510 -14.68 6.47 -24.42
CA GLU A 510 -15.86 6.19 -23.61
C GLU A 510 -16.64 5.01 -24.21
N TYR A 511 -17.21 4.16 -23.36
CA TYR A 511 -18.08 3.07 -23.80
C TYR A 511 -19.30 3.58 -24.57
N LEU A 512 -19.69 2.85 -25.61
CA LEU A 512 -21.02 2.99 -26.22
C LEU A 512 -22.05 2.40 -25.26
N ASP A 513 -23.20 3.08 -25.12
CA ASP A 513 -24.24 2.73 -24.16
C ASP A 513 -23.67 2.64 -22.72
N ASN A 514 -22.95 3.72 -22.35
CA ASN A 514 -22.20 3.82 -21.12
C ASN A 514 -23.13 3.75 -19.90
N GLU A 515 -22.82 2.85 -18.99
CA GLU A 515 -23.56 2.59 -17.73
C GLU A 515 -23.64 3.83 -16.82
N LYS A 516 -22.79 4.82 -17.05
CA LYS A 516 -22.90 6.14 -16.43
C LYS A 516 -24.23 6.84 -16.73
N TYR A 517 -24.87 6.55 -17.88
CA TYR A 517 -26.09 7.19 -18.36
C TYR A 517 -27.24 6.21 -18.55
N GLU A 518 -26.99 4.92 -18.52
CA GLU A 518 -27.97 3.88 -18.85
C GLU A 518 -27.89 2.72 -17.85
N LEU A 519 -28.94 1.89 -17.80
CA LEU A 519 -28.88 0.60 -17.12
C LEU A 519 -28.26 -0.42 -18.06
N ARG A 520 -27.28 -1.19 -17.54
CA ARG A 520 -26.58 -2.22 -18.31
C ARG A 520 -26.61 -3.57 -17.62
N PRO A 521 -27.76 -4.27 -17.64
CA PRO A 521 -27.84 -5.60 -17.06
C PRO A 521 -26.99 -6.59 -17.86
N ARG A 522 -26.22 -7.44 -17.18
CA ARG A 522 -25.35 -8.45 -17.78
C ARG A 522 -25.79 -9.84 -17.34
N ASP A 523 -25.80 -10.79 -18.27
CA ASP A 523 -26.06 -12.21 -17.96
C ASP A 523 -24.72 -12.93 -17.73
N TRP A 524 -24.22 -12.81 -16.51
CA TRP A 524 -22.94 -13.36 -16.06
C TRP A 524 -22.91 -14.89 -16.22
N ALA A 525 -23.98 -15.58 -15.82
CA ALA A 525 -24.08 -17.02 -15.85
C ALA A 525 -24.09 -17.58 -17.28
N ALA A 526 -24.83 -16.94 -18.20
CA ALA A 526 -24.84 -17.33 -19.61
C ALA A 526 -23.48 -17.09 -20.29
N ALA A 527 -22.79 -16.01 -19.97
CA ALA A 527 -21.47 -15.73 -20.51
C ALA A 527 -20.44 -16.77 -20.04
N GLU A 528 -20.47 -17.15 -18.78
CA GLU A 528 -19.61 -18.17 -18.21
C GLU A 528 -19.90 -19.56 -18.80
N ALA A 529 -21.17 -19.97 -18.85
CA ALA A 529 -21.58 -21.23 -19.43
C ALA A 529 -21.19 -21.38 -20.91
N GLN A 530 -21.08 -20.28 -21.64
CA GLN A 530 -20.66 -20.22 -23.06
C GLN A 530 -19.14 -20.07 -23.23
N GLY A 531 -18.34 -20.05 -22.15
CA GLY A 531 -16.90 -19.83 -22.20
C GLY A 531 -16.49 -18.44 -22.71
N ARG A 532 -17.38 -17.46 -22.63
CA ARG A 532 -17.17 -16.07 -23.04
C ARG A 532 -16.84 -15.14 -21.86
N SER A 533 -16.22 -15.70 -20.82
CA SER A 533 -15.84 -14.95 -19.62
C SER A 533 -14.34 -15.10 -19.35
N LEU A 534 -13.69 -14.00 -18.99
CA LEU A 534 -12.32 -13.95 -18.49
C LEU A 534 -12.22 -14.27 -16.98
N ALA A 535 -13.36 -14.45 -16.29
CA ALA A 535 -13.40 -14.67 -14.85
C ALA A 535 -12.45 -15.79 -14.37
N PRO A 536 -12.32 -16.96 -15.02
CA PRO A 536 -11.36 -17.99 -14.60
C PRO A 536 -9.90 -17.53 -14.64
N PHE A 537 -9.54 -16.69 -15.61
CA PHE A 537 -8.19 -16.13 -15.74
C PHE A 537 -7.92 -15.09 -14.63
N LEU A 538 -8.90 -14.23 -14.33
CA LEU A 538 -8.82 -13.26 -13.23
C LEU A 538 -8.73 -13.95 -11.88
N THR A 539 -9.50 -15.03 -11.68
CA THR A 539 -9.40 -15.89 -10.49
C THR A 539 -7.99 -16.43 -10.30
N THR A 540 -7.36 -16.91 -11.38
CA THR A 540 -5.98 -17.39 -11.34
C THR A 540 -5.01 -16.27 -10.95
N LEU A 541 -5.12 -15.08 -11.55
CA LEU A 541 -4.25 -13.95 -11.23
C LEU A 541 -4.40 -13.52 -9.77
N ASN A 542 -5.62 -13.39 -9.26
CA ASN A 542 -5.86 -12.98 -7.88
C ASN A 542 -5.44 -14.07 -6.88
N ARG A 543 -5.57 -15.35 -7.22
CA ARG A 543 -5.01 -16.46 -6.45
C ARG A 543 -3.49 -16.36 -6.35
N VAL A 544 -2.80 -16.21 -7.50
CA VAL A 544 -1.35 -16.04 -7.54
C VAL A 544 -0.90 -14.84 -6.70
N ARG A 545 -1.61 -13.71 -6.78
CA ARG A 545 -1.33 -12.54 -5.95
C ARG A 545 -1.45 -12.85 -4.47
N ARG A 546 -2.49 -13.56 -4.05
CA ARG A 546 -2.75 -13.90 -2.66
C ARG A 546 -1.71 -14.87 -2.10
N ASP A 547 -1.32 -15.86 -2.90
CA ASP A 547 -0.44 -16.95 -2.49
C ASP A 547 1.04 -16.54 -2.47
N ASN A 548 1.41 -15.37 -3.02
CA ASN A 548 2.78 -14.90 -3.15
C ASN A 548 3.01 -13.55 -2.46
N PRO A 549 3.57 -13.55 -1.22
CA PRO A 549 3.85 -12.32 -0.47
C PRO A 549 4.71 -11.30 -1.21
N ALA A 550 5.61 -11.74 -2.08
CA ALA A 550 6.42 -10.85 -2.92
C ALA A 550 5.55 -9.91 -3.78
N LEU A 551 4.32 -10.32 -4.16
CA LEU A 551 3.40 -9.50 -4.95
C LEU A 551 2.64 -8.45 -4.11
N HIS A 552 2.74 -8.52 -2.77
CA HIS A 552 2.09 -7.56 -1.88
C HIS A 552 2.87 -6.25 -1.71
N GLN A 553 4.10 -6.20 -2.21
CA GLN A 553 5.02 -5.07 -2.04
C GLN A 553 5.13 -4.24 -3.33
N LEU A 554 5.42 -2.95 -3.19
CA LEU A 554 5.72 -2.06 -4.31
C LEU A 554 7.23 -1.93 -4.55
N ARG A 555 8.01 -1.74 -3.48
CA ARG A 555 9.43 -1.40 -3.51
C ARG A 555 10.34 -2.50 -4.04
N ASN A 556 9.86 -3.73 -4.07
CA ASN A 556 10.60 -4.93 -4.51
C ASN A 556 10.43 -5.26 -6.01
N LEU A 557 9.78 -4.39 -6.78
CA LEU A 557 9.66 -4.56 -8.24
C LEU A 557 11.01 -4.28 -8.90
N ARG A 558 11.52 -5.24 -9.67
CA ARG A 558 12.78 -5.15 -10.43
C ARG A 558 12.56 -5.55 -11.87
N PHE A 559 13.08 -4.77 -12.80
CA PHE A 559 13.04 -5.08 -14.23
C PHE A 559 14.30 -5.79 -14.67
N HIS A 560 14.14 -6.79 -15.53
CA HIS A 560 15.23 -7.55 -16.13
C HIS A 560 15.32 -7.26 -17.63
N GLU A 561 16.50 -7.49 -18.20
CA GLU A 561 16.71 -7.30 -19.63
C GLU A 561 16.05 -8.41 -20.44
N ILE A 562 15.48 -8.04 -21.57
CA ILE A 562 14.92 -8.94 -22.59
C ILE A 562 15.20 -8.35 -23.97
N ASP A 563 15.65 -9.18 -24.92
CA ASP A 563 16.13 -8.72 -26.23
C ASP A 563 15.02 -8.41 -27.24
N ASN A 564 13.76 -8.42 -26.82
CA ASN A 564 12.61 -8.06 -27.64
C ASN A 564 11.83 -6.87 -27.02
N PRO A 565 11.74 -5.71 -27.71
CA PRO A 565 11.07 -4.53 -27.19
C PRO A 565 9.54 -4.65 -27.06
N ALA A 566 8.91 -5.69 -27.64
CA ALA A 566 7.51 -6.00 -27.44
C ALA A 566 7.23 -6.80 -26.17
N LEU A 567 8.28 -7.19 -25.44
CA LEU A 567 8.19 -7.96 -24.21
C LEU A 567 8.68 -7.14 -23.01
N LEU A 568 8.12 -7.38 -21.85
CA LEU A 568 8.60 -6.84 -20.57
C LEU A 568 8.85 -7.99 -19.61
N CYS A 569 10.03 -7.98 -18.98
CA CYS A 569 10.41 -8.95 -17.95
C CYS A 569 10.64 -8.23 -16.63
N TRP A 570 10.00 -8.73 -15.55
CA TRP A 570 10.21 -8.21 -14.21
C TRP A 570 10.09 -9.29 -13.16
N SER A 571 10.58 -9.00 -11.97
CA SER A 571 10.40 -9.85 -10.81
C SER A 571 9.98 -9.05 -9.58
N LYS A 572 9.45 -9.78 -8.61
CA LYS A 572 9.29 -9.35 -7.23
C LYS A 572 9.85 -10.44 -6.33
N HIS A 573 10.75 -10.06 -5.43
CA HIS A 573 11.38 -10.96 -4.48
C HIS A 573 11.13 -10.46 -3.06
N ASP A 574 10.73 -11.37 -2.19
CA ASP A 574 10.61 -11.12 -0.75
C ASP A 574 11.77 -11.85 -0.05
N PRO A 575 12.76 -11.12 0.46
CA PRO A 575 13.93 -11.72 1.08
C PRO A 575 13.64 -12.42 2.42
N GLU A 576 12.57 -12.03 3.11
CA GLU A 576 12.21 -12.64 4.41
C GLU A 576 11.67 -14.06 4.24
N THR A 577 10.80 -14.24 3.25
CA THR A 577 10.18 -15.54 2.97
C THR A 577 10.92 -16.33 1.89
N GLY A 578 11.79 -15.67 1.12
CA GLY A 578 12.41 -16.22 -0.09
C GLY A 578 11.43 -16.40 -1.25
N ASN A 579 10.19 -15.90 -1.12
CA ASN A 579 9.20 -15.97 -2.19
C ASN A 579 9.61 -15.08 -3.37
N THR A 580 9.57 -15.65 -4.58
CA THR A 580 9.98 -14.96 -5.79
C THR A 580 9.01 -15.27 -6.92
N VAL A 581 8.54 -14.22 -7.59
CA VAL A 581 7.71 -14.31 -8.79
C VAL A 581 8.41 -13.55 -9.93
N ILE A 582 8.57 -14.22 -11.07
CA ILE A 582 9.13 -13.64 -12.30
C ILE A 582 8.01 -13.61 -13.34
N VAL A 583 7.82 -12.48 -14.01
CA VAL A 583 6.77 -12.33 -15.01
C VAL A 583 7.38 -11.85 -16.32
N ILE A 584 6.97 -12.46 -17.43
CA ILE A 584 7.22 -11.96 -18.76
C ILE A 584 5.88 -11.75 -19.44
N CYS A 585 5.64 -10.56 -19.98
CA CYS A 585 4.38 -10.21 -20.63
C CYS A 585 4.62 -9.60 -22.02
N SER A 586 3.82 -10.03 -22.99
CA SER A 586 3.80 -9.41 -24.32
C SER A 586 2.95 -8.14 -24.30
N PHE A 587 3.35 -7.13 -25.08
CA PHE A 587 2.54 -5.95 -25.40
C PHE A 587 1.85 -6.06 -26.76
N ASP A 588 2.16 -7.12 -27.54
CA ASP A 588 1.54 -7.36 -28.83
C ASP A 588 0.38 -8.37 -28.71
N PRO A 589 -0.88 -7.95 -28.94
CA PRO A 589 -2.03 -8.84 -28.88
C PRO A 589 -2.25 -9.67 -30.16
N ARG A 590 -1.40 -9.55 -31.19
CA ARG A 590 -1.68 -10.06 -32.52
C ARG A 590 -0.71 -11.13 -33.00
N THR A 591 0.58 -11.00 -32.65
CA THR A 591 1.63 -11.88 -33.18
C THR A 591 2.41 -12.57 -32.06
N VAL A 592 2.91 -13.77 -32.40
CA VAL A 592 3.78 -14.51 -31.46
C VAL A 592 5.09 -13.76 -31.29
N GLN A 593 5.47 -13.57 -30.05
CA GLN A 593 6.71 -12.90 -29.66
C GLN A 593 7.72 -13.91 -29.09
N TRP A 594 8.98 -13.72 -29.45
CA TRP A 594 10.12 -14.49 -28.95
C TRP A 594 11.12 -13.55 -28.30
N GLY A 595 11.78 -13.97 -27.24
CA GLY A 595 12.86 -13.20 -26.63
C GLY A 595 13.73 -14.05 -25.71
N ASN A 596 14.90 -13.51 -25.37
CA ASN A 596 15.79 -14.09 -24.38
C ASN A 596 15.89 -13.14 -23.18
N THR A 597 15.55 -13.61 -22.00
CA THR A 597 15.72 -12.85 -20.77
C THR A 597 17.17 -12.91 -20.30
N THR A 598 17.63 -11.83 -19.64
CA THR A 598 18.86 -11.85 -18.84
C THR A 598 18.50 -11.35 -17.43
N LEU A 599 18.46 -12.28 -16.49
CA LEU A 599 18.03 -12.01 -15.12
C LEU A 599 19.20 -11.46 -14.30
N ASP A 600 18.90 -10.53 -13.42
CA ASP A 600 19.78 -10.13 -12.33
C ASP A 600 19.63 -11.16 -11.21
N MET A 601 20.58 -12.10 -11.14
CA MET A 601 20.50 -13.28 -10.25
C MET A 601 20.61 -12.92 -8.77
N PRO A 602 21.50 -12.00 -8.35
CA PRO A 602 21.57 -11.52 -6.98
C PRO A 602 20.28 -10.90 -6.46
N GLU A 603 19.58 -10.09 -7.28
CA GLU A 603 18.28 -9.50 -6.93
C GLU A 603 17.18 -10.54 -6.69
N LEU A 604 17.36 -11.76 -7.20
CA LEU A 604 16.49 -12.91 -6.98
C LEU A 604 16.96 -13.80 -5.82
N GLY A 605 18.09 -13.47 -5.19
CA GLY A 605 18.71 -14.23 -4.13
C GLY A 605 19.41 -15.52 -4.62
N PHE A 606 20.01 -15.48 -5.82
CA PHE A 606 20.79 -16.58 -6.43
C PHE A 606 22.19 -16.15 -6.83
N ASP A 607 23.10 -17.12 -6.89
CA ASP A 607 24.42 -16.91 -7.52
C ASP A 607 24.30 -16.79 -9.04
N TRP A 608 25.19 -16.04 -9.69
CA TRP A 608 25.15 -15.75 -11.13
C TRP A 608 25.04 -16.98 -12.04
N HIS A 609 25.55 -18.13 -11.64
CA HIS A 609 25.57 -19.37 -12.42
C HIS A 609 24.60 -20.43 -11.89
N GLU A 610 23.83 -20.08 -10.88
CA GLU A 610 22.87 -21.00 -10.28
C GLU A 610 21.70 -21.27 -11.21
N ARG A 611 21.16 -22.51 -11.12
CA ARG A 611 19.95 -22.89 -11.83
C ARG A 611 18.85 -23.18 -10.82
N PHE A 612 17.63 -22.86 -11.20
CA PHE A 612 16.47 -23.00 -10.34
C PHE A 612 15.22 -23.41 -11.14
N THR A 613 14.30 -24.08 -10.47
CA THR A 613 13.02 -24.45 -11.08
C THR A 613 12.01 -23.31 -10.96
N VAL A 614 11.34 -22.99 -12.05
CA VAL A 614 10.16 -22.08 -12.08
C VAL A 614 8.92 -22.85 -12.47
N HIS A 615 7.80 -22.51 -11.85
CA HIS A 615 6.48 -23.03 -12.16
C HIS A 615 5.59 -21.93 -12.75
N ASP A 616 5.07 -22.15 -13.94
CA ASP A 616 4.17 -21.22 -14.59
C ASP A 616 2.73 -21.41 -14.10
N GLU A 617 2.25 -20.47 -13.35
CA GLU A 617 0.93 -20.50 -12.71
C GLU A 617 -0.25 -20.40 -13.71
N LEU A 618 0.01 -19.96 -14.94
CA LEU A 618 -1.02 -19.87 -15.99
C LEU A 618 -1.18 -21.18 -16.76
N THR A 619 -0.10 -21.97 -16.91
CA THR A 619 -0.11 -23.21 -17.70
C THR A 619 0.08 -24.46 -16.88
N GLY A 620 0.56 -24.35 -15.65
CA GLY A 620 0.92 -25.47 -14.78
C GLY A 620 2.23 -26.16 -15.22
N THR A 621 3.00 -25.57 -16.15
CA THR A 621 4.26 -26.15 -16.64
C THR A 621 5.43 -25.66 -15.81
N SER A 622 6.41 -26.53 -15.55
CA SER A 622 7.65 -26.18 -14.88
C SER A 622 8.83 -26.15 -15.85
N TYR A 623 9.77 -25.23 -15.60
CA TYR A 623 10.96 -25.06 -16.41
C TYR A 623 12.20 -24.99 -15.50
N ASP A 624 13.35 -25.38 -16.05
CA ASP A 624 14.65 -25.20 -15.43
C ASP A 624 15.32 -23.96 -16.02
N TRP A 625 15.46 -22.92 -15.19
CA TRP A 625 15.95 -21.59 -15.56
C TRP A 625 17.31 -21.27 -14.92
N GLY A 626 17.97 -20.28 -15.49
CA GLY A 626 19.19 -19.68 -14.96
C GLY A 626 19.22 -18.20 -15.34
N GLN A 627 20.40 -17.62 -15.50
CA GLN A 627 20.56 -16.21 -15.86
C GLN A 627 19.89 -15.88 -17.22
N ARG A 628 20.03 -16.76 -18.23
CA ARG A 628 19.51 -16.55 -19.59
C ARG A 628 18.47 -17.60 -19.97
N ASN A 629 17.31 -17.16 -20.44
CA ASN A 629 16.20 -18.06 -20.72
C ASN A 629 15.45 -17.61 -21.99
N ALA A 630 15.25 -18.55 -22.93
CA ALA A 630 14.43 -18.30 -24.11
C ALA A 630 12.95 -18.41 -23.75
N VAL A 631 12.15 -17.45 -24.22
CA VAL A 631 10.70 -17.40 -24.01
C VAL A 631 9.96 -17.25 -25.34
N ARG A 632 8.76 -17.84 -25.40
CA ARG A 632 7.82 -17.69 -26.51
C ARG A 632 6.44 -17.40 -25.97
N LEU A 633 5.87 -16.26 -26.35
CA LEU A 633 4.52 -15.86 -25.95
C LEU A 633 3.61 -15.79 -27.18
N ASP A 634 2.49 -16.49 -27.08
CA ASP A 634 1.46 -16.50 -28.11
C ASP A 634 0.21 -15.79 -27.56
N PRO A 635 -0.19 -14.64 -28.11
CA PRO A 635 -1.23 -13.81 -27.51
C PRO A 635 -2.59 -14.53 -27.38
N TYR A 636 -2.88 -15.47 -28.26
CA TYR A 636 -4.15 -16.21 -28.23
C TYR A 636 -4.14 -17.36 -27.23
N LEU A 637 -2.97 -17.96 -26.97
CA LEU A 637 -2.81 -19.07 -26.05
C LEU A 637 -2.36 -18.56 -24.67
N GLN A 638 -1.20 -17.89 -24.66
CA GLN A 638 -0.51 -17.48 -23.44
C GLN A 638 0.26 -16.16 -23.67
N PRO A 639 -0.34 -15.00 -23.40
CA PRO A 639 0.30 -13.70 -23.61
C PRO A 639 1.36 -13.36 -22.57
N ALA A 640 1.47 -14.15 -21.49
CA ALA A 640 2.43 -13.95 -20.41
C ALA A 640 2.86 -15.28 -19.78
N HIS A 641 4.06 -15.32 -19.21
CA HIS A 641 4.47 -16.28 -18.20
C HIS A 641 4.37 -15.64 -16.82
N VAL A 642 3.81 -16.35 -15.85
CA VAL A 642 3.76 -15.96 -14.44
C VAL A 642 4.42 -17.07 -13.63
N LEU A 643 5.69 -16.88 -13.30
CA LEU A 643 6.58 -17.92 -12.85
C LEU A 643 6.86 -17.77 -11.36
N THR A 644 6.40 -18.73 -10.57
CA THR A 644 6.81 -18.85 -9.16
C THR A 644 8.10 -19.67 -9.07
N VAL A 645 9.09 -19.15 -8.34
CA VAL A 645 10.35 -19.85 -8.12
C VAL A 645 10.14 -20.95 -7.09
N ARG A 646 10.52 -22.16 -7.46
CA ARG A 646 10.53 -23.34 -6.57
C ARG A 646 11.94 -23.53 -6.04
N ARG A 647 12.19 -23.13 -4.79
CA ARG A 647 13.46 -23.43 -4.11
C ARG A 647 13.42 -24.86 -3.61
N PRO A 648 14.52 -25.63 -3.75
CA PRO A 648 14.61 -26.93 -3.08
C PRO A 648 14.39 -26.71 -1.57
N THR A 649 13.50 -27.47 -0.98
CA THR A 649 13.40 -27.51 0.49
C THR A 649 14.77 -27.94 1.00
N PRO A 650 15.42 -27.17 1.91
CA PRO A 650 16.66 -27.62 2.52
C PRO A 650 16.44 -29.04 3.04
N PRO A 651 17.37 -29.98 2.83
CA PRO A 651 17.21 -31.32 3.35
C PRO A 651 16.98 -31.18 4.86
N THR A 652 15.85 -31.70 5.34
CA THR A 652 15.55 -31.78 6.77
C THR A 652 16.78 -32.40 7.41
N GLN A 653 17.49 -31.65 8.26
CA GLN A 653 18.61 -32.25 9.00
C GLN A 653 18.07 -33.50 9.65
N PRO A 654 18.72 -34.70 9.48
CA PRO A 654 18.25 -35.88 10.15
C PRO A 654 18.24 -35.56 11.64
N GLN A 655 17.06 -35.69 12.25
CA GLN A 655 16.98 -35.68 13.71
C GLN A 655 18.03 -36.67 14.22
N PRO A 656 18.85 -36.33 15.21
CA PRO A 656 19.77 -37.27 15.81
C PRO A 656 18.95 -38.47 16.24
N ALA A 657 19.36 -39.66 15.75
CA ALA A 657 18.71 -40.94 16.03
C ALA A 657 18.48 -41.05 17.53
N GLY A 658 17.22 -41.33 17.87
CA GLY A 658 16.72 -41.27 19.23
C GLY A 658 17.55 -42.09 20.21
N ALA A 659 17.72 -41.51 21.38
CA ALA A 659 17.96 -42.30 22.58
C ALA A 659 16.70 -43.16 22.84
N GLU A 660 16.88 -44.46 22.98
CA GLU A 660 15.83 -45.40 23.38
C GLU A 660 15.19 -44.96 24.70
N PRO A 661 13.87 -45.04 24.85
CA PRO A 661 13.23 -44.73 26.13
C PRO A 661 13.64 -45.77 27.18
N ALA A 662 14.25 -45.28 28.27
CA ALA A 662 14.51 -46.10 29.43
C ALA A 662 13.19 -46.60 30.01
N ASP A 663 13.14 -47.93 30.20
CA ASP A 663 12.06 -48.71 30.80
C ASP A 663 11.81 -48.23 32.25
N LEU A 664 10.72 -47.53 32.47
CA LEU A 664 10.23 -47.15 33.81
C LEU A 664 9.16 -48.13 34.22
N THR A 665 9.58 -49.11 35.05
CA THR A 665 8.72 -50.02 35.78
C THR A 665 7.69 -49.29 36.61
N VAL A 666 6.45 -49.69 36.44
CA VAL A 666 5.26 -49.29 37.16
C VAL A 666 5.36 -49.64 38.63
N ALA A 667 5.26 -48.68 39.53
CA ALA A 667 4.96 -48.90 40.95
C ALA A 667 3.46 -48.69 41.20
N GLU A 668 2.83 -49.72 41.77
CA GLU A 668 1.40 -49.75 42.15
C GLU A 668 1.05 -48.62 43.15
N VAL A 669 -0.10 -47.98 42.91
CA VAL A 669 -0.75 -47.08 43.85
C VAL A 669 -2.05 -47.72 44.34
N PRO A 670 -2.36 -47.70 45.64
CA PRO A 670 -3.61 -48.28 46.18
C PRO A 670 -4.80 -47.34 45.98
N ASP A 671 -5.96 -47.95 45.71
CA ASP A 671 -7.28 -47.34 45.77
C ASP A 671 -7.59 -46.74 47.16
N ASP A 672 -8.12 -45.56 47.22
CA ASP A 672 -9.42 -45.30 47.91
C ASP A 672 -9.94 -43.89 47.76
N LEU A 673 -11.32 -43.85 47.67
CA LEU A 673 -12.31 -42.83 48.05
C LEU A 673 -12.71 -41.72 47.06
N SER A 674 -13.77 -42.07 46.36
CA SER A 674 -15.03 -41.36 46.07
C SER A 674 -15.21 -39.86 46.43
N GLY A 675 -15.72 -39.09 45.49
CA GLY A 675 -16.40 -37.80 45.75
C GLY A 675 -16.50 -36.91 44.51
N GLY A 676 -17.68 -36.90 43.85
CA GLY A 676 -17.93 -36.26 42.59
C GLY A 676 -17.94 -34.72 42.59
N THR A 677 -17.76 -34.22 41.42
CA THR A 677 -18.60 -33.19 40.75
C THR A 677 -18.00 -32.92 39.37
N ALA A 678 -18.87 -32.69 38.39
CA ALA A 678 -18.61 -32.59 36.98
C ALA A 678 -17.75 -31.36 36.60
N PRO A 679 -16.93 -31.44 35.54
CA PRO A 679 -16.18 -30.29 35.06
C PRO A 679 -16.98 -29.41 34.09
N THR A 680 -16.99 -28.13 34.38
CA THR A 680 -17.44 -27.06 33.49
C THR A 680 -16.42 -26.85 32.34
N THR A 681 -16.93 -26.85 31.14
CA THR A 681 -16.23 -26.55 29.88
C THR A 681 -15.65 -25.14 29.89
N PRO A 682 -14.44 -24.90 29.36
CA PRO A 682 -13.93 -23.54 29.17
C PRO A 682 -14.57 -22.89 27.94
N ALA A 683 -15.04 -21.66 28.11
CA ALA A 683 -15.63 -20.82 27.10
C ALA A 683 -14.58 -20.38 26.08
N THR A 684 -14.87 -20.59 24.81
CA THR A 684 -14.21 -19.99 23.66
C THR A 684 -14.46 -18.48 23.66
N THR A 685 -13.39 -17.70 23.74
CA THR A 685 -13.43 -16.24 23.53
C THR A 685 -13.57 -15.91 22.06
N THR A 686 -14.73 -15.42 21.68
CA THR A 686 -15.01 -14.78 20.40
C THR A 686 -14.43 -13.36 20.41
N PRO A 687 -13.82 -12.85 19.31
CA PRO A 687 -13.35 -11.47 19.28
C PRO A 687 -14.53 -10.49 19.29
N ALA A 688 -14.42 -9.48 20.11
CA ALA A 688 -15.46 -8.47 20.29
C ALA A 688 -15.59 -7.59 19.04
N THR A 689 -16.75 -7.65 18.41
CA THR A 689 -17.23 -6.66 17.45
C THR A 689 -17.42 -5.32 18.16
N THR A 690 -16.77 -4.28 17.68
CA THR A 690 -16.96 -2.90 18.14
C THR A 690 -18.42 -2.47 17.95
N THR A 691 -19.08 -2.19 19.03
CA THR A 691 -20.49 -1.76 19.04
C THR A 691 -20.66 -0.33 18.52
N PRO A 692 -21.80 0.02 17.93
CA PRO A 692 -22.12 1.36 17.40
C PRO A 692 -21.99 2.52 18.42
N ALA A 693 -22.08 2.23 19.71
CA ALA A 693 -21.96 3.21 20.77
C ALA A 693 -20.56 3.86 20.89
N THR A 694 -19.50 3.15 20.49
CA THR A 694 -18.12 3.67 20.54
C THR A 694 -17.90 4.70 19.42
N VAL A 695 -18.52 4.51 18.27
CA VAL A 695 -18.44 5.44 17.13
C VAL A 695 -19.19 6.73 17.44
N ALA A 696 -20.37 6.64 18.05
CA ALA A 696 -21.18 7.81 18.41
C ALA A 696 -20.46 8.73 19.44
N SER A 697 -19.72 8.16 20.40
CA SER A 697 -18.97 8.93 21.38
C SER A 697 -17.76 9.65 20.76
N ARG A 698 -17.09 9.03 19.79
CA ARG A 698 -15.96 9.65 19.06
C ARG A 698 -16.43 10.74 18.11
N LEU A 699 -17.58 10.56 17.47
CA LEU A 699 -18.25 11.57 16.63
C LEU A 699 -18.61 12.83 17.42
N SER A 700 -19.03 12.69 18.68
CA SER A 700 -19.31 13.83 19.58
C SER A 700 -18.03 14.59 19.94
N ALA A 701 -16.92 13.89 20.15
CA ALA A 701 -15.63 14.51 20.46
C ALA A 701 -15.05 15.30 19.27
N ALA A 702 -15.17 14.76 18.05
CA ALA A 702 -14.71 15.44 16.83
C ALA A 702 -15.48 16.76 16.58
N ARG A 703 -16.80 16.79 16.84
CA ARG A 703 -17.61 18.02 16.78
C ARG A 703 -17.12 19.10 17.75
N SER A 704 -16.65 18.71 18.93
CA SER A 704 -16.11 19.65 19.92
C SER A 704 -14.69 20.14 19.57
N ALA A 705 -13.90 19.36 18.86
CA ALA A 705 -12.57 19.72 18.39
C ALA A 705 -12.63 20.72 17.22
N ALA A 706 -13.51 20.49 16.25
CA ALA A 706 -13.73 21.40 15.14
C ALA A 706 -14.20 22.81 15.59
N ALA A 707 -15.05 22.85 16.62
CA ALA A 707 -15.51 24.12 17.21
C ALA A 707 -14.44 24.86 18.03
N ARG A 708 -13.33 24.20 18.42
CA ARG A 708 -12.24 24.81 19.20
C ARG A 708 -11.06 25.32 18.36
N SER A 709 -10.85 24.78 17.15
CA SER A 709 -9.76 25.21 16.28
C SER A 709 -10.01 26.55 15.58
N SER A 710 -11.23 27.07 15.61
CA SER A 710 -11.59 28.38 15.06
C SER A 710 -11.24 29.58 15.95
N ARG A 711 -10.59 29.39 17.11
CA ARG A 711 -10.15 30.48 17.99
C ARG A 711 -8.63 30.52 18.11
N SER A 712 -8.03 31.44 17.40
CA SER A 712 -6.71 32.05 17.54
C SER A 712 -5.63 31.67 16.51
N ALA A 713 -5.47 32.54 15.50
CA ALA A 713 -4.17 32.82 14.91
C ALA A 713 -3.95 34.35 14.87
N PRO A 714 -2.82 34.86 15.35
CA PRO A 714 -2.51 36.29 15.22
C PRO A 714 -2.01 36.61 13.80
N THR A 715 -2.49 37.71 13.28
CA THR A 715 -2.08 38.35 12.02
C THR A 715 -0.59 38.72 12.05
N ALA A 716 0.16 38.24 11.08
CA ALA A 716 1.48 38.78 10.71
C ALA A 716 1.39 39.49 9.34
N PRO A 717 2.14 40.60 9.12
CA PRO A 717 1.95 41.49 7.97
C PRO A 717 2.58 40.94 6.69
N ALA A 718 1.95 41.32 5.55
CA ALA A 718 2.36 40.99 4.21
C ALA A 718 3.70 41.61 3.82
N PRO A 719 4.54 40.92 3.02
CA PRO A 719 5.64 41.53 2.29
C PRO A 719 5.15 42.01 0.89
N LYS A 720 5.67 43.16 0.51
CA LYS A 720 5.43 43.84 -0.75
C LYS A 720 6.21 43.24 -1.91
N ASP A 721 5.60 43.34 -3.10
CA ASP A 721 6.12 43.28 -4.47
C ASP A 721 7.62 43.01 -4.69
N ASP A 722 7.91 42.11 -5.63
CA ASP A 722 8.65 42.53 -6.85
C ASP A 722 8.51 41.49 -8.00
N ARG A 723 8.32 42.06 -9.17
CA ARG A 723 8.11 41.59 -10.54
C ARG A 723 9.15 40.53 -11.01
N TRP A 724 8.70 39.59 -11.82
CA TRP A 724 9.37 39.18 -13.06
C TRP A 724 8.38 38.69 -14.10
N THR A 725 8.33 39.43 -15.23
CA THR A 725 7.71 39.06 -16.51
C THR A 725 8.72 38.25 -17.34
N SER A 726 8.34 37.10 -17.86
CA SER A 726 8.44 36.63 -19.25
C SER A 726 7.89 35.20 -19.37
#